data_7391ccf719eb364a05010fc2bd399ee7
#
_entry.id   7391ccf719eb364a05010fc2bd399ee7
#
_cell.length_a   1.000
_cell.length_b   1.000
_cell.length_c   1.000
_cell.angle_alpha   90.00
_cell.angle_beta   90.00
_cell.angle_gamma   90.00
#
_symmetry.space_group_name_H-M   'P 1'
#
loop_
_entity.id
_entity.type
_entity.pdbx_description
1 polymer ?
#
loop_
_entity_poly.entity_id
_entity_poly.type
_entity_poly.pdbx_seq_one_letter_code
_entity_poly.pdbx_strand_id
1 'polypeptide(L)'
;MSFSIAAFLVVLVVAISVACGLFANMITLRLSTKKLGSAERQFGENLATQIEEEGVVMTKNDNKTLPLDKDKHSKVNVFGWAATQWIMGGSGSGRSVNSSQGYTPDVDFLKALSDYDIEYNQKLISMYKSFQGSRPFWYDTLNTHDYESCRLFEPSIDDKSRYTDELLNEAKQFSDVAIVVLGRAAGESNDAPTVQYKNYANKGKVPAANIDKTRTFLDISTEEEALLSYVGNTYDKVIVVINSTNTMNLGFMDKIDGLDSCLIVGGTGNKAAGALPRVIYGEVSPSGRTVDTYAYDFSTAATYANSGMPGVGTYNNTTNLYPATGNNPNVGGSDNKYPGVSYLDYTENIYIGYMWYETADAEGFWTSDFAKNKWGVNGYQDVVQYPFGYGLSYTQFKTDVVDVSPKAGSELTKNSKITVKVSVYNDGPVAGQHVVQLYFAPEYHRDGGLEKPSIMLAAFAKTPVAVEPGKAQELTLEFDVSDMATYDCYGKKIDGGAYVLEAGKYQVRIMDDAHNLTAVRSGSATIDYRIGSDIVYDVDPTSGKEVKNRFTGEKLTDGFAVDGTTSGEGIKYMTRADFETSFPAERAANRDMAAELKAKVLYTKADAQDWADRHSDAEMPVMGSGGDLRPFDGKKATDLGLELGADYFDPRWEQVLDQIKSSELDALVLHGYVQENTIASIGKDKTSSVDGPSQIGSFNQIPGTGFPMPTVLAQSFNTELARSFGLAVGAEAQAMGYSGWYAPGINMHRSPFGGRNYEYYSEDPMLTGLIAAGVSKGSLQTGTYLYAKHMIGYDQESYRDGLYCWMTEQTLRDVYLKPFKLAIDKGGLTGVMTAYGRIGAVWSGGSEALLTDLLRDEWGFNGAVLTDYADHHNFMNGDQMIRAGGDLWMDGLMSKGSFKQEKTSAAFRQAERNAAHHVLYMILNAAYIHSNYDPSADGITISSSDIDGGWWLPVLIVGDILIVGGAATLVVFGILRKDKKKAAAAEASESAEANKDEETPDAEA
;
A
#
# COMPACT_ATOMS: atom_id res chain seq x y z
N MET A 1 -7.49 -15.54 -55.45
CA MET A 1 -8.15 -14.48 -54.66
C MET A 1 -9.14 -15.02 -53.61
N SER A 2 -10.15 -15.84 -53.95
CA SER A 2 -11.11 -16.36 -52.92
C SER A 2 -10.43 -17.20 -51.82
N PHE A 3 -9.48 -18.10 -52.18
CA PHE A 3 -8.72 -18.86 -51.17
C PHE A 3 -7.83 -18.01 -50.28
N SER A 4 -7.22 -16.95 -50.86
CA SER A 4 -6.38 -16.03 -50.07
C SER A 4 -7.21 -15.20 -49.10
N ILE A 5 -8.41 -14.78 -49.48
CA ILE A 5 -9.34 -14.04 -48.62
C ILE A 5 -9.86 -14.98 -47.51
N ALA A 6 -10.26 -16.21 -47.84
CA ALA A 6 -10.72 -17.19 -46.86
C ALA A 6 -9.63 -17.52 -45.84
N ALA A 7 -8.37 -17.75 -46.28
CA ALA A 7 -7.25 -17.97 -45.39
C ALA A 7 -6.97 -16.74 -44.48
N PHE A 8 -7.02 -15.53 -45.02
CA PHE A 8 -6.86 -14.30 -44.25
C PHE A 8 -7.94 -14.17 -43.16
N LEU A 9 -9.21 -14.45 -43.50
CA LEU A 9 -10.32 -14.35 -42.56
C LEU A 9 -10.17 -15.39 -41.42
N VAL A 10 -9.75 -16.63 -41.71
CA VAL A 10 -9.52 -17.63 -40.70
C VAL A 10 -8.34 -17.23 -39.77
N VAL A 11 -7.23 -16.75 -40.35
CA VAL A 11 -6.10 -16.27 -39.55
C VAL A 11 -6.52 -15.09 -38.67
N LEU A 12 -7.31 -14.17 -39.20
CA LEU A 12 -7.83 -13.02 -38.45
C LEU A 12 -8.72 -13.45 -37.28
N VAL A 13 -9.65 -14.39 -37.51
CA VAL A 13 -10.50 -14.96 -36.45
C VAL A 13 -9.64 -15.61 -35.37
N VAL A 14 -8.70 -16.45 -35.74
CA VAL A 14 -7.81 -17.12 -34.80
C VAL A 14 -7.02 -16.07 -33.97
N ALA A 15 -6.46 -15.06 -34.63
CA ALA A 15 -5.72 -14.00 -33.95
C ALA A 15 -6.59 -13.21 -32.97
N ILE A 16 -7.81 -12.83 -33.37
CA ILE A 16 -8.75 -12.11 -32.51
C ILE A 16 -9.19 -12.99 -31.33
N SER A 17 -9.57 -14.24 -31.59
CA SER A 17 -10.03 -15.18 -30.55
C SER A 17 -8.91 -15.48 -29.55
N VAL A 18 -7.69 -15.63 -30.00
CA VAL A 18 -6.52 -15.80 -29.11
C VAL A 18 -6.31 -14.54 -28.27
N ALA A 19 -6.31 -13.35 -28.90
CA ALA A 19 -6.17 -12.10 -28.15
C ALA A 19 -7.32 -11.89 -27.14
N CYS A 20 -8.57 -12.11 -27.55
CA CYS A 20 -9.71 -12.02 -26.64
C CYS A 20 -9.65 -13.09 -25.53
N GLY A 21 -9.15 -14.28 -25.81
CA GLY A 21 -8.96 -15.32 -24.80
C GLY A 21 -7.92 -14.93 -23.76
N LEU A 22 -6.80 -14.36 -24.19
CA LEU A 22 -5.73 -13.85 -23.30
C LEU A 22 -6.24 -12.75 -22.36
N PHE A 23 -7.08 -11.85 -22.86
CA PHE A 23 -7.62 -10.72 -22.08
C PHE A 23 -9.05 -10.94 -21.58
N ALA A 24 -9.58 -12.16 -21.63
CA ALA A 24 -11.00 -12.45 -21.36
C ALA A 24 -11.45 -11.90 -20.00
N ASN A 25 -10.67 -12.08 -18.95
CA ASN A 25 -11.01 -11.60 -17.61
C ASN A 25 -11.09 -10.07 -17.57
N MET A 26 -10.08 -9.40 -18.10
CA MET A 26 -10.01 -7.93 -18.12
C MET A 26 -11.14 -7.33 -18.97
N ILE A 27 -11.48 -7.94 -20.13
CA ILE A 27 -12.60 -7.52 -20.95
C ILE A 27 -13.93 -7.68 -20.19
N THR A 28 -14.11 -8.83 -19.54
CA THR A 28 -15.31 -9.10 -18.72
C THR A 28 -15.47 -8.11 -17.60
N LEU A 29 -14.40 -7.83 -16.86
CA LEU A 29 -14.40 -6.85 -15.77
C LEU A 29 -14.72 -5.43 -16.28
N ARG A 30 -14.14 -5.03 -17.41
CA ARG A 30 -14.42 -3.72 -18.03
C ARG A 30 -15.84 -3.56 -18.57
N LEU A 31 -16.45 -4.65 -18.99
CA LEU A 31 -17.81 -4.67 -19.51
C LEU A 31 -18.87 -4.95 -18.45
N SER A 32 -18.48 -5.20 -17.22
CA SER A 32 -19.40 -5.36 -16.09
C SER A 32 -20.17 -4.06 -15.85
N THR A 33 -21.46 -4.19 -15.65
CA THR A 33 -22.37 -3.07 -15.35
C THR A 33 -22.88 -3.13 -13.90
N LYS A 34 -22.38 -4.07 -13.11
CA LYS A 34 -22.77 -4.22 -11.70
C LYS A 34 -22.50 -2.95 -10.93
N LYS A 35 -23.49 -2.53 -10.15
CA LYS A 35 -23.45 -1.37 -9.28
C LYS A 35 -23.66 -1.85 -7.85
N LEU A 36 -23.08 -1.11 -6.90
CA LEU A 36 -23.40 -1.29 -5.50
C LEU A 36 -24.89 -1.11 -5.25
N GLY A 37 -25.45 -1.97 -4.41
CA GLY A 37 -26.76 -1.78 -3.84
C GLY A 37 -26.83 -0.48 -3.01
N SER A 38 -28.03 0.01 -2.78
CA SER A 38 -28.20 1.25 -2.01
C SER A 38 -27.80 1.06 -0.53
N ALA A 39 -27.96 -0.13 0.00
CA ALA A 39 -27.63 -0.43 1.41
C ALA A 39 -26.11 -0.45 1.63
N GLU A 40 -25.36 -1.18 0.80
CA GLU A 40 -23.90 -1.27 0.88
C GLU A 40 -23.28 0.11 0.67
N ARG A 41 -23.75 0.85 -0.34
CA ARG A 41 -23.28 2.22 -0.59
C ARG A 41 -23.54 3.15 0.58
N GLN A 42 -24.75 3.13 1.16
CA GLN A 42 -25.08 3.98 2.29
C GLN A 42 -24.23 3.65 3.53
N PHE A 43 -24.00 2.36 3.78
CA PHE A 43 -23.13 1.93 4.87
C PHE A 43 -21.69 2.44 4.65
N GLY A 44 -21.14 2.24 3.44
CA GLY A 44 -19.79 2.70 3.10
C GLY A 44 -19.63 4.22 3.17
N GLU A 45 -20.59 5.00 2.64
CA GLU A 45 -20.55 6.47 2.69
C GLU A 45 -20.67 7.02 4.11
N ASN A 46 -21.52 6.43 4.96
CA ASN A 46 -21.61 6.79 6.38
C ASN A 46 -20.30 6.50 7.11
N LEU A 47 -19.74 5.32 6.86
CA LEU A 47 -18.47 4.92 7.46
C LEU A 47 -17.31 5.80 6.97
N ALA A 48 -17.28 6.17 5.69
CA ALA A 48 -16.28 7.10 5.16
C ALA A 48 -16.33 8.45 5.90
N THR A 49 -17.54 8.95 6.18
CA THR A 49 -17.73 10.18 6.97
C THR A 49 -17.21 9.97 8.41
N GLN A 50 -17.52 8.85 9.05
CA GLN A 50 -17.03 8.54 10.40
C GLN A 50 -15.51 8.43 10.44
N ILE A 51 -14.88 7.79 9.44
CA ILE A 51 -13.41 7.70 9.34
C ILE A 51 -12.79 9.09 9.30
N GLU A 52 -13.38 10.02 8.54
CA GLU A 52 -12.89 11.39 8.48
C GLU A 52 -13.11 12.13 9.81
N GLU A 53 -14.29 11.99 10.44
CA GLU A 53 -14.60 12.60 11.75
C GLU A 53 -13.63 12.16 12.85
N GLU A 54 -13.29 10.86 12.88
CA GLU A 54 -12.37 10.30 13.87
C GLU A 54 -10.91 10.49 13.50
N GLY A 55 -10.60 10.70 12.19
CA GLY A 55 -9.25 10.82 11.66
C GLY A 55 -8.72 12.24 11.56
N VAL A 56 -9.58 13.27 11.54
CA VAL A 56 -9.12 14.67 11.53
C VAL A 56 -8.26 14.96 12.76
N VAL A 57 -7.04 15.44 12.53
CA VAL A 57 -6.11 15.83 13.59
C VAL A 57 -6.08 17.34 13.76
N MET A 58 -6.48 17.83 14.93
CA MET A 58 -6.29 19.23 15.29
C MET A 58 -4.94 19.40 15.97
N THR A 59 -4.02 20.14 15.34
CA THR A 59 -2.67 20.32 15.87
C THR A 59 -2.48 21.64 16.61
N LYS A 60 -3.30 22.63 16.30
CA LYS A 60 -3.27 23.96 16.95
C LYS A 60 -4.68 24.50 17.12
N ASN A 61 -4.98 25.18 18.25
CA ASN A 61 -6.25 25.87 18.49
C ASN A 61 -6.08 26.97 19.52
N ASP A 62 -5.37 28.03 19.15
CA ASP A 62 -5.15 29.19 19.99
C ASP A 62 -6.43 30.03 20.11
N ASN A 63 -6.54 30.74 21.22
CA ASN A 63 -7.67 31.61 21.52
C ASN A 63 -9.05 30.92 21.46
N LYS A 64 -9.11 29.58 21.43
CA LYS A 64 -10.33 28.80 21.19
C LYS A 64 -11.06 29.25 19.92
N THR A 65 -10.31 29.44 18.84
CA THR A 65 -10.83 29.82 17.54
C THR A 65 -11.81 28.77 17.00
N LEU A 66 -11.51 27.49 17.20
CA LEU A 66 -12.41 26.39 16.97
C LEU A 66 -13.01 25.87 18.30
N PRO A 67 -14.27 25.40 18.31
CA PRO A 67 -15.22 25.42 17.20
C PRO A 67 -15.78 26.82 16.93
N LEU A 68 -16.16 27.05 15.66
CA LEU A 68 -16.88 28.26 15.28
C LEU A 68 -18.34 28.19 15.76
N ASP A 69 -18.88 29.35 16.14
CA ASP A 69 -20.30 29.51 16.43
C ASP A 69 -21.10 29.77 15.12
N LYS A 70 -21.92 28.82 14.69
CA LYS A 70 -22.64 28.87 13.40
C LYS A 70 -23.56 30.08 13.29
N ASP A 71 -24.18 30.51 14.42
CA ASP A 71 -25.07 31.66 14.43
C ASP A 71 -24.33 32.98 14.20
N LYS A 72 -23.06 33.06 14.57
CA LYS A 72 -22.22 34.24 14.39
C LYS A 72 -21.39 34.19 13.11
N HIS A 73 -20.92 33.01 12.74
CA HIS A 73 -19.96 32.81 11.66
C HIS A 73 -20.52 31.90 10.52
N SER A 74 -21.74 32.22 10.04
CA SER A 74 -22.37 31.54 8.89
C SER A 74 -21.73 31.90 7.54
N LYS A 75 -20.74 32.79 7.53
CA LYS A 75 -19.98 33.23 6.35
C LYS A 75 -18.48 33.06 6.61
N VAL A 76 -17.75 32.57 5.61
CA VAL A 76 -16.30 32.40 5.69
C VAL A 76 -15.60 32.81 4.40
N ASN A 77 -14.40 33.36 4.50
CA ASN A 77 -13.50 33.50 3.37
C ASN A 77 -12.65 32.24 3.24
N VAL A 78 -12.64 31.60 2.07
CA VAL A 78 -11.78 30.45 1.79
C VAL A 78 -10.67 30.90 0.85
N PHE A 79 -9.45 30.79 1.33
CA PHE A 79 -8.21 31.13 0.64
C PHE A 79 -7.42 29.86 0.25
N GLY A 80 -6.49 30.03 -0.67
CA GLY A 80 -5.63 28.97 -1.19
C GLY A 80 -6.23 28.30 -2.43
N TRP A 81 -5.43 28.27 -3.50
CA TRP A 81 -5.84 27.60 -4.75
C TRP A 81 -6.24 26.14 -4.53
N ALA A 82 -5.61 25.45 -3.57
CA ALA A 82 -5.89 24.07 -3.21
C ALA A 82 -7.36 23.83 -2.84
N ALA A 83 -8.07 24.81 -2.31
CA ALA A 83 -9.51 24.73 -2.02
C ALA A 83 -10.36 24.46 -3.27
N THR A 84 -9.88 24.86 -4.46
CA THR A 84 -10.57 24.64 -5.75
C THR A 84 -10.17 23.33 -6.42
N GLN A 85 -9.15 22.64 -5.87
CA GLN A 85 -8.57 21.39 -6.40
C GLN A 85 -8.36 20.38 -5.27
N TRP A 86 -9.48 20.09 -4.59
CA TRP A 86 -9.52 19.24 -3.40
C TRP A 86 -8.93 17.85 -3.67
N ILE A 87 -8.09 17.36 -2.77
CA ILE A 87 -7.40 16.08 -2.88
C ILE A 87 -8.24 14.99 -2.22
N MET A 88 -8.66 14.00 -3.02
CA MET A 88 -9.40 12.82 -2.55
C MET A 88 -8.47 11.78 -1.90
N GLY A 89 -7.24 11.71 -2.36
CA GLY A 89 -6.19 10.75 -1.99
C GLY A 89 -5.05 10.83 -2.98
N GLY A 90 -4.08 9.92 -2.91
CA GLY A 90 -2.96 9.85 -3.85
C GLY A 90 -3.33 9.32 -5.23
N SER A 91 -2.35 9.27 -6.14
CA SER A 91 -2.49 8.67 -7.46
C SER A 91 -2.03 7.20 -7.46
N GLY A 92 -2.40 6.44 -8.47
CA GLY A 92 -1.95 5.06 -8.64
C GLY A 92 -3.01 4.01 -8.33
N SER A 93 -2.58 2.81 -7.98
CA SER A 93 -3.45 1.67 -7.71
C SER A 93 -4.30 1.86 -6.44
N GLY A 94 -3.77 2.59 -5.46
CA GLY A 94 -4.48 2.94 -4.21
C GLY A 94 -5.42 4.15 -4.30
N ARG A 95 -5.61 4.76 -5.49
CA ARG A 95 -6.38 5.99 -5.68
C ARG A 95 -7.87 5.84 -5.46
N SER A 96 -8.52 6.96 -5.10
CA SER A 96 -9.97 7.14 -5.21
C SER A 96 -10.32 7.90 -6.50
N VAL A 97 -11.42 7.52 -7.16
CA VAL A 97 -11.94 8.16 -8.36
C VAL A 97 -13.46 8.33 -8.28
N ASN A 98 -13.98 9.37 -8.93
CA ASN A 98 -15.40 9.53 -9.17
C ASN A 98 -15.73 8.98 -10.57
N SER A 99 -16.72 8.12 -10.68
CA SER A 99 -17.12 7.47 -11.93
C SER A 99 -17.58 8.44 -13.03
N SER A 100 -18.06 9.61 -12.66
CA SER A 100 -18.59 10.61 -13.59
C SER A 100 -17.66 11.79 -13.86
N GLN A 101 -16.79 12.11 -12.89
CA GLN A 101 -15.97 13.33 -12.91
C GLN A 101 -14.46 13.04 -12.74
N GLY A 102 -14.04 11.78 -12.87
CA GLY A 102 -12.65 11.37 -12.77
C GLY A 102 -12.12 11.54 -11.35
N TYR A 103 -11.31 12.58 -11.12
CA TYR A 103 -10.65 12.82 -9.84
C TYR A 103 -11.24 13.99 -9.06
N THR A 104 -12.40 14.48 -9.46
CA THR A 104 -13.14 15.51 -8.72
C THR A 104 -14.13 14.81 -7.79
N PRO A 105 -14.11 15.06 -6.46
CA PRO A 105 -15.04 14.44 -5.53
C PRO A 105 -16.48 14.91 -5.75
N ASP A 106 -17.45 14.10 -5.34
CA ASP A 106 -18.87 14.50 -5.29
C ASP A 106 -19.11 15.59 -4.25
N VAL A 107 -18.35 15.51 -3.13
CA VAL A 107 -18.37 16.50 -2.07
C VAL A 107 -16.94 16.92 -1.78
N ASP A 108 -16.53 18.08 -2.30
CA ASP A 108 -15.32 18.79 -1.90
C ASP A 108 -15.61 19.70 -0.68
N PHE A 109 -14.58 20.34 -0.16
CA PHE A 109 -14.72 21.22 1.00
C PHE A 109 -15.69 22.38 0.77
N LEU A 110 -15.69 22.99 -0.41
CA LEU A 110 -16.59 24.12 -0.73
C LEU A 110 -18.04 23.67 -0.80
N LYS A 111 -18.28 22.49 -1.38
CA LYS A 111 -19.63 21.90 -1.39
C LYS A 111 -20.05 21.49 0.03
N ALA A 112 -19.15 20.91 0.81
CA ALA A 112 -19.42 20.54 2.21
C ALA A 112 -19.88 21.75 3.06
N LEU A 113 -19.20 22.90 2.91
CA LEU A 113 -19.62 24.15 3.56
C LEU A 113 -21.03 24.56 3.12
N SER A 114 -21.31 24.53 1.80
CA SER A 114 -22.64 24.87 1.28
C SER A 114 -23.73 23.91 1.73
N ASP A 115 -23.44 22.59 1.76
CA ASP A 115 -24.38 21.56 2.23
C ASP A 115 -24.67 21.70 3.74
N TYR A 116 -23.76 22.34 4.47
CA TYR A 116 -23.89 22.66 5.90
C TYR A 116 -24.45 24.07 6.14
N ASP A 117 -25.03 24.75 5.13
CA ASP A 117 -25.56 26.10 5.18
C ASP A 117 -24.55 27.21 5.55
N ILE A 118 -23.27 27.01 5.17
CA ILE A 118 -22.24 28.03 5.33
C ILE A 118 -21.95 28.69 3.99
N GLU A 119 -22.07 30.01 3.95
CA GLU A 119 -21.76 30.83 2.78
C GLU A 119 -20.24 31.12 2.72
N TYR A 120 -19.63 30.81 1.58
CA TYR A 120 -18.25 31.19 1.34
C TYR A 120 -18.12 32.24 0.24
N ASN A 121 -17.04 33.03 0.26
CA ASN A 121 -16.79 34.11 -0.68
C ASN A 121 -16.58 33.61 -2.11
N GLN A 122 -17.61 33.70 -2.96
CA GLN A 122 -17.59 33.22 -4.35
C GLN A 122 -16.60 33.98 -5.24
N LYS A 123 -16.29 35.27 -4.92
CA LYS A 123 -15.37 36.08 -5.72
C LYS A 123 -13.93 35.60 -5.57
N LEU A 124 -13.50 35.24 -4.34
CA LEU A 124 -12.20 34.64 -4.09
C LEU A 124 -12.05 33.31 -4.86
N ILE A 125 -13.05 32.44 -4.75
CA ILE A 125 -13.03 31.15 -5.45
C ILE A 125 -13.00 31.30 -6.97
N SER A 126 -13.74 32.27 -7.51
CA SER A 126 -13.75 32.60 -8.94
C SER A 126 -12.36 33.10 -9.41
N MET A 127 -11.68 33.91 -8.61
CA MET A 127 -10.31 34.34 -8.86
C MET A 127 -9.35 33.14 -8.96
N TYR A 128 -9.36 32.23 -7.97
CA TYR A 128 -8.51 31.02 -7.98
C TYR A 128 -8.80 30.12 -9.19
N LYS A 129 -10.05 29.86 -9.52
CA LYS A 129 -10.43 29.09 -10.72
C LYS A 129 -9.97 29.75 -12.01
N SER A 130 -9.93 31.07 -12.06
CA SER A 130 -9.40 31.82 -13.23
C SER A 130 -7.88 31.79 -13.32
N PHE A 131 -7.18 31.60 -12.20
CA PHE A 131 -5.73 31.48 -12.15
C PHE A 131 -5.26 30.17 -12.75
N GLN A 132 -5.77 29.04 -12.24
CA GLN A 132 -5.48 27.71 -12.72
C GLN A 132 -6.72 26.82 -12.52
N GLY A 133 -7.32 26.35 -13.62
CA GLY A 133 -8.61 25.66 -13.60
C GLY A 133 -8.53 24.21 -13.15
N SER A 134 -7.37 23.55 -13.21
CA SER A 134 -7.18 22.16 -12.81
C SER A 134 -5.74 21.90 -12.36
N ARG A 135 -5.56 20.89 -11.52
CA ARG A 135 -4.25 20.36 -11.17
C ARG A 135 -3.69 19.61 -12.37
N PRO A 136 -2.63 20.10 -13.03
CA PRO A 136 -2.11 19.45 -14.23
C PRO A 136 -1.26 18.22 -13.86
N PHE A 137 -1.36 17.18 -14.67
CA PHE A 137 -0.45 16.02 -14.75
C PHE A 137 -0.35 15.08 -13.57
N TRP A 138 -0.90 15.38 -12.42
CA TRP A 138 -0.76 14.57 -11.22
C TRP A 138 -1.19 13.09 -11.39
N TYR A 139 -2.19 12.84 -12.23
CA TYR A 139 -2.68 11.46 -12.47
C TYR A 139 -2.11 10.80 -13.73
N ASP A 140 -1.42 11.56 -14.57
CA ASP A 140 -0.80 11.06 -15.81
C ASP A 140 0.60 10.46 -15.56
N THR A 141 1.06 10.41 -14.30
CA THR A 141 2.44 10.11 -13.96
C THR A 141 2.70 8.65 -13.59
N LEU A 142 1.68 7.82 -13.56
CA LEU A 142 1.84 6.37 -13.45
C LEU A 142 2.82 5.88 -14.53
N ASN A 143 4.03 5.52 -14.16
CA ASN A 143 5.12 5.03 -15.00
C ASN A 143 6.07 6.08 -15.59
N THR A 144 6.02 7.34 -15.22
CA THR A 144 6.94 8.35 -15.79
C THR A 144 8.11 8.69 -14.88
N HIS A 145 8.03 8.40 -13.57
CA HIS A 145 9.00 8.85 -12.54
C HIS A 145 9.37 10.33 -12.72
N ASP A 146 8.37 11.12 -13.10
CA ASP A 146 8.54 12.55 -13.40
C ASP A 146 8.24 13.35 -12.15
N TYR A 147 9.26 13.52 -11.30
CA TYR A 147 9.17 14.34 -10.08
C TYR A 147 8.71 15.76 -10.36
N GLU A 148 8.91 16.25 -11.57
CA GLU A 148 8.42 17.57 -12.01
C GLU A 148 6.90 17.60 -12.15
N SER A 149 6.19 16.50 -11.98
CA SER A 149 4.73 16.44 -11.95
C SER A 149 4.13 16.87 -10.61
N CYS A 150 4.88 16.75 -9.50
CA CYS A 150 4.49 17.26 -8.20
C CYS A 150 4.64 18.79 -8.17
N ARG A 151 3.63 19.54 -8.64
CA ARG A 151 3.69 20.99 -8.82
C ARG A 151 2.74 21.72 -7.87
N LEU A 152 3.19 22.87 -7.41
CA LEU A 152 2.45 23.80 -6.56
C LEU A 152 1.87 24.93 -7.39
N PHE A 153 0.66 25.34 -7.03
CA PHE A 153 -0.02 26.48 -7.64
C PHE A 153 -0.58 27.36 -6.54
N GLU A 154 -0.13 28.60 -6.47
CA GLU A 154 -0.70 29.66 -5.66
C GLU A 154 -0.38 31.00 -6.32
N PRO A 155 -1.35 31.89 -6.56
CA PRO A 155 -1.07 33.24 -7.06
C PRO A 155 -0.41 34.06 -5.95
N SER A 156 0.56 34.91 -6.32
CA SER A 156 1.15 35.84 -5.36
C SER A 156 0.10 36.83 -4.86
N ILE A 157 0.04 37.06 -3.55
CA ILE A 157 -0.86 38.06 -2.93
C ILE A 157 -0.53 39.50 -3.43
N ASP A 158 0.69 39.71 -3.92
CA ASP A 158 1.14 40.98 -4.49
C ASP A 158 0.72 41.18 -5.96
N ASP A 159 0.19 40.13 -6.60
CA ASP A 159 -0.39 40.25 -7.95
C ASP A 159 -1.72 40.99 -7.90
N LYS A 160 -1.66 42.34 -8.02
CA LYS A 160 -2.85 43.19 -7.96
C LYS A 160 -3.79 43.03 -9.16
N SER A 161 -3.40 42.30 -10.20
CA SER A 161 -4.33 41.93 -11.26
C SER A 161 -5.30 40.82 -10.83
N ARG A 162 -4.99 40.10 -9.79
CA ARG A 162 -5.80 38.99 -9.19
C ARG A 162 -6.34 39.37 -7.83
N TYR A 163 -5.46 39.65 -6.88
CA TYR A 163 -5.80 40.16 -5.56
C TYR A 163 -5.97 41.67 -5.61
N THR A 164 -7.01 42.11 -6.34
CA THR A 164 -7.33 43.54 -6.40
C THR A 164 -7.69 44.09 -5.01
N ASP A 165 -7.41 45.36 -4.77
CA ASP A 165 -7.79 45.99 -3.50
C ASP A 165 -9.29 45.97 -3.24
N GLU A 166 -10.13 46.01 -4.31
CA GLU A 166 -11.57 45.84 -4.22
C GLU A 166 -11.90 44.40 -3.70
N LEU A 167 -11.36 43.36 -4.32
CA LEU A 167 -11.59 41.94 -3.89
C LEU A 167 -11.21 41.73 -2.43
N LEU A 168 -10.04 42.22 -2.01
CA LEU A 168 -9.55 42.05 -0.65
C LEU A 168 -10.37 42.85 0.37
N ASN A 169 -10.81 44.07 0.03
CA ASN A 169 -11.70 44.88 0.89
C ASN A 169 -13.09 44.27 1.01
N GLU A 170 -13.65 43.72 -0.08
CA GLU A 170 -14.94 43.01 -0.05
C GLU A 170 -14.82 41.73 0.79
N ALA A 171 -13.72 40.97 0.71
CA ALA A 171 -13.47 39.79 1.52
C ALA A 171 -13.47 40.12 3.02
N LYS A 172 -12.82 41.23 3.43
CA LYS A 172 -12.85 41.71 4.83
C LYS A 172 -14.25 42.06 5.32
N GLN A 173 -15.09 42.64 4.44
CA GLN A 173 -16.46 43.00 4.78
C GLN A 173 -17.39 41.78 4.78
N PHE A 174 -17.03 40.70 4.05
CA PHE A 174 -17.83 39.49 3.94
C PHE A 174 -17.81 38.66 5.22
N SER A 175 -16.63 38.47 5.83
CA SER A 175 -16.44 37.67 7.05
C SER A 175 -15.13 38.05 7.76
N ASP A 176 -15.12 37.94 9.07
CA ASP A 176 -13.95 38.02 9.95
C ASP A 176 -13.21 36.67 10.08
N VAL A 177 -13.77 35.61 9.50
CA VAL A 177 -13.18 34.27 9.46
C VAL A 177 -12.50 34.01 8.12
N ALA A 178 -11.24 33.55 8.16
CA ALA A 178 -10.50 33.06 7.01
C ALA A 178 -10.10 31.59 7.21
N ILE A 179 -10.41 30.76 6.23
CA ILE A 179 -9.94 29.36 6.14
C ILE A 179 -8.94 29.29 5.00
N VAL A 180 -7.71 28.89 5.28
CA VAL A 180 -6.66 28.71 4.26
C VAL A 180 -6.42 27.25 4.01
N VAL A 181 -6.62 26.79 2.77
CA VAL A 181 -6.40 25.40 2.37
C VAL A 181 -5.06 25.25 1.70
N LEU A 182 -4.22 24.38 2.25
CA LEU A 182 -2.94 23.97 1.66
C LEU A 182 -3.04 22.52 1.17
N GLY A 183 -2.51 22.24 -0.01
CA GLY A 183 -2.63 20.91 -0.61
C GLY A 183 -1.32 20.39 -1.19
N ARG A 184 -0.97 19.15 -0.86
CA ARG A 184 0.14 18.40 -1.43
C ARG A 184 -0.36 17.05 -1.92
N ALA A 185 0.04 16.67 -3.13
CA ALA A 185 -0.39 15.42 -3.72
C ALA A 185 0.80 14.69 -4.35
N ALA A 186 1.08 13.51 -3.85
CA ALA A 186 2.01 12.53 -4.42
C ALA A 186 1.28 11.22 -4.68
N GLY A 187 1.97 10.20 -5.14
CA GLY A 187 1.34 8.93 -5.44
C GLY A 187 2.31 7.91 -6.01
N GLU A 188 1.76 6.82 -6.46
CA GLU A 188 2.51 5.71 -7.05
C GLU A 188 3.43 6.19 -8.18
N SER A 189 4.63 5.67 -8.22
CA SER A 189 5.74 6.01 -9.12
C SER A 189 6.40 7.37 -8.89
N ASN A 190 5.96 8.17 -7.91
CA ASN A 190 6.46 9.51 -7.68
C ASN A 190 6.57 9.83 -6.20
N ASP A 191 7.79 9.78 -5.66
CA ASP A 191 8.08 10.37 -4.35
C ASP A 191 7.95 11.90 -4.41
N ALA A 192 7.63 12.51 -3.28
CA ALA A 192 7.62 13.96 -3.16
C ALA A 192 9.05 14.52 -3.39
N PRO A 193 9.22 15.53 -4.25
CA PRO A 193 10.55 16.05 -4.56
C PRO A 193 11.12 16.92 -3.42
N THR A 194 12.45 16.92 -3.30
CA THR A 194 13.20 17.77 -2.37
C THR A 194 13.41 19.22 -2.87
N VAL A 195 12.70 19.59 -3.93
CA VAL A 195 12.64 20.96 -4.48
C VAL A 195 11.20 21.32 -4.80
N GLN A 196 10.86 22.58 -5.01
CA GLN A 196 9.52 22.99 -5.44
C GLN A 196 9.49 23.34 -6.92
N TYR A 197 8.47 22.83 -7.61
CA TYR A 197 8.10 23.19 -8.96
C TYR A 197 6.81 24.04 -8.90
N LYS A 198 6.91 25.34 -9.22
CA LYS A 198 5.84 26.30 -8.93
C LYS A 198 5.23 26.94 -10.17
N ASN A 199 3.92 27.10 -10.17
CA ASN A 199 3.15 27.92 -11.12
C ASN A 199 3.48 27.66 -12.60
N TYR A 200 3.68 26.37 -12.97
CA TYR A 200 3.95 25.96 -14.34
C TYR A 200 3.03 24.83 -14.78
N ALA A 201 2.07 25.14 -15.65
CA ALA A 201 0.99 24.22 -16.06
C ALA A 201 1.29 23.42 -17.34
N ASN A 202 2.35 23.73 -18.09
CA ASN A 202 2.63 23.04 -19.35
C ASN A 202 3.36 21.72 -19.16
N LYS A 203 3.13 20.75 -20.05
CA LYS A 203 3.89 19.49 -20.08
C LYS A 203 5.38 19.74 -20.37
N GLY A 204 6.23 18.87 -19.86
CA GLY A 204 7.67 18.88 -20.06
C GLY A 204 8.44 19.55 -18.93
N LYS A 205 9.72 19.73 -19.16
CA LYS A 205 10.66 20.21 -18.17
C LYS A 205 10.28 21.58 -17.63
N VAL A 206 10.25 21.71 -16.30
CA VAL A 206 9.94 22.97 -15.62
C VAL A 206 11.09 23.97 -15.82
N PRO A 207 10.80 25.22 -16.27
CA PRO A 207 11.82 26.25 -16.40
C PRO A 207 12.49 26.56 -15.05
N ALA A 208 13.78 26.87 -15.07
CA ALA A 208 14.56 27.17 -13.87
C ALA A 208 13.96 28.30 -13.01
N ALA A 209 13.27 29.26 -13.64
CA ALA A 209 12.58 30.35 -12.93
C ALA A 209 11.37 29.88 -12.09
N ASN A 210 10.85 28.69 -12.36
CA ASN A 210 9.74 28.07 -11.67
C ASN A 210 10.18 26.97 -10.69
N ILE A 211 11.50 26.85 -10.43
CA ILE A 211 12.07 25.87 -9.50
C ILE A 211 12.66 26.61 -8.29
N ASP A 212 12.11 26.31 -7.11
CA ASP A 212 12.71 26.75 -5.85
C ASP A 212 13.52 25.58 -5.28
N LYS A 213 14.83 25.78 -5.13
CA LYS A 213 15.77 24.79 -4.60
C LYS A 213 16.04 24.95 -3.11
N THR A 214 15.44 25.96 -2.47
CA THR A 214 15.64 26.26 -1.05
C THR A 214 14.53 25.68 -0.18
N ARG A 215 13.47 25.16 -0.80
CA ARG A 215 12.31 24.55 -0.16
C ARG A 215 12.00 23.21 -0.82
N THR A 216 11.57 22.28 -0.02
CA THR A 216 11.06 20.99 -0.50
C THR A 216 9.59 21.11 -0.91
N PHE A 217 9.07 20.13 -1.64
CA PHE A 217 7.63 20.06 -1.97
C PHE A 217 6.72 20.05 -0.74
N LEU A 218 7.23 19.56 0.39
CA LEU A 218 6.49 19.45 1.65
C LEU A 218 6.51 20.73 2.49
N ASP A 219 7.32 21.71 2.12
CA ASP A 219 7.30 23.06 2.70
C ASP A 219 6.21 23.92 2.05
N ILE A 220 5.80 25.00 2.72
CA ILE A 220 4.98 26.04 2.07
C ILE A 220 5.80 26.80 1.03
N SER A 221 5.19 27.19 -0.09
CA SER A 221 5.83 28.02 -1.09
C SER A 221 5.94 29.48 -0.61
N THR A 222 6.77 30.27 -1.29
CA THR A 222 6.89 31.71 -1.01
C THR A 222 5.56 32.46 -1.21
N GLU A 223 4.74 31.99 -2.15
CA GLU A 223 3.41 32.54 -2.41
C GLU A 223 2.41 32.17 -1.31
N GLU A 224 2.44 30.90 -0.84
CA GLU A 224 1.63 30.43 0.29
C GLU A 224 2.04 31.14 1.59
N GLU A 225 3.33 31.34 1.84
CA GLU A 225 3.84 32.07 3.02
C GLU A 225 3.36 33.51 3.04
N ALA A 226 3.44 34.21 1.90
CA ALA A 226 2.97 35.58 1.79
C ALA A 226 1.44 35.68 1.96
N LEU A 227 0.69 34.71 1.43
CA LEU A 227 -0.77 34.62 1.63
C LEU A 227 -1.10 34.41 3.11
N LEU A 228 -0.47 33.45 3.77
CA LEU A 228 -0.69 33.17 5.20
C LEU A 228 -0.36 34.37 6.07
N SER A 229 0.74 35.07 5.78
CA SER A 229 1.11 36.30 6.48
C SER A 229 0.08 37.42 6.28
N TYR A 230 -0.45 37.57 5.06
CA TYR A 230 -1.53 38.52 4.80
C TYR A 230 -2.81 38.16 5.57
N VAL A 231 -3.21 36.90 5.57
CA VAL A 231 -4.43 36.42 6.21
C VAL A 231 -4.31 36.56 7.73
N GLY A 232 -3.21 36.12 8.33
CA GLY A 232 -2.92 36.21 9.75
C GLY A 232 -2.95 37.65 10.29
N ASN A 233 -2.44 38.61 9.48
CA ASN A 233 -2.48 40.04 9.84
C ASN A 233 -3.83 40.73 9.57
N THR A 234 -4.78 40.05 8.95
CA THR A 234 -5.98 40.69 8.41
C THR A 234 -7.28 40.22 9.07
N TYR A 235 -7.37 38.96 9.46
CA TYR A 235 -8.57 38.33 9.96
C TYR A 235 -8.44 37.97 11.43
N ASP A 236 -9.57 38.05 12.15
CA ASP A 236 -9.63 37.81 13.60
C ASP A 236 -9.60 36.31 13.94
N LYS A 237 -10.02 35.48 12.98
CA LYS A 237 -10.04 34.02 13.12
C LYS A 237 -9.45 33.37 11.87
N VAL A 238 -8.33 32.66 12.03
CA VAL A 238 -7.66 31.99 10.94
C VAL A 238 -7.56 30.48 11.20
N ILE A 239 -8.08 29.70 10.26
CA ILE A 239 -8.06 28.25 10.30
C ILE A 239 -7.26 27.76 9.10
N VAL A 240 -6.19 27.00 9.33
CA VAL A 240 -5.42 26.34 8.28
C VAL A 240 -5.87 24.91 8.13
N VAL A 241 -6.18 24.50 6.90
CA VAL A 241 -6.62 23.14 6.57
C VAL A 241 -5.57 22.48 5.67
N ILE A 242 -5.01 21.36 6.12
CA ILE A 242 -3.98 20.60 5.42
C ILE A 242 -4.62 19.40 4.72
N ASN A 243 -4.87 19.57 3.40
CA ASN A 243 -5.38 18.52 2.52
C ASN A 243 -4.19 17.90 1.74
N SER A 244 -3.46 17.02 2.39
CA SER A 244 -2.18 16.49 1.88
C SER A 244 -2.12 14.97 1.91
N THR A 245 -1.47 14.36 0.92
CA THR A 245 -1.17 12.92 0.88
C THR A 245 0.07 12.54 1.69
N ASN A 246 0.87 13.53 2.08
CA ASN A 246 2.12 13.36 2.80
C ASN A 246 2.16 14.29 4.01
N THR A 247 2.97 13.94 4.99
CA THR A 247 3.29 14.80 6.13
C THR A 247 3.98 16.07 5.64
N MET A 248 3.34 17.24 5.85
CA MET A 248 3.89 18.54 5.50
C MET A 248 4.71 19.14 6.66
N ASN A 249 5.69 19.96 6.34
CA ASN A 249 6.33 20.83 7.34
C ASN A 249 5.34 21.92 7.77
N LEU A 250 4.98 21.93 9.04
CA LEU A 250 4.02 22.86 9.62
C LEU A 250 4.69 23.96 10.49
N GLY A 251 6.01 24.07 10.47
CA GLY A 251 6.74 25.06 11.27
C GLY A 251 6.36 26.51 11.00
N PHE A 252 5.68 26.81 9.89
CA PHE A 252 5.12 28.11 9.59
C PHE A 252 3.98 28.51 10.54
N MET A 253 3.25 27.52 11.13
CA MET A 253 2.18 27.78 12.10
C MET A 253 2.66 28.47 13.38
N ASP A 254 3.94 28.32 13.72
CA ASP A 254 4.55 28.95 14.89
C ASP A 254 5.30 30.24 14.54
N LYS A 255 5.64 30.42 13.25
CA LYS A 255 6.46 31.56 12.78
C LYS A 255 5.63 32.72 12.24
N ILE A 256 4.40 32.45 11.78
CA ILE A 256 3.51 33.47 11.20
C ILE A 256 2.46 33.81 12.24
N ASP A 257 2.44 35.07 12.64
CA ASP A 257 1.47 35.57 13.61
C ASP A 257 0.03 35.50 13.08
N GLY A 258 -0.93 35.25 13.97
CA GLY A 258 -2.36 35.26 13.66
C GLY A 258 -2.88 33.98 13.00
N LEU A 259 -2.08 32.89 12.91
CA LEU A 259 -2.55 31.58 12.50
C LEU A 259 -3.05 30.82 13.75
N ASP A 260 -4.35 30.87 14.01
CA ASP A 260 -4.92 30.40 15.27
C ASP A 260 -5.15 28.91 15.35
N SER A 261 -5.53 28.25 14.25
CA SER A 261 -5.90 26.84 14.25
C SER A 261 -5.40 26.09 13.05
N CYS A 262 -5.08 24.79 13.23
CA CYS A 262 -4.66 23.92 12.16
C CYS A 262 -5.37 22.55 12.26
N LEU A 263 -5.94 22.11 11.13
CA LEU A 263 -6.55 20.80 10.95
C LEU A 263 -5.86 20.03 9.85
N ILE A 264 -5.36 18.83 10.15
CA ILE A 264 -4.85 17.88 9.17
C ILE A 264 -6.02 16.96 8.79
N VAL A 265 -6.40 16.99 7.51
CA VAL A 265 -7.58 16.27 7.01
C VAL A 265 -7.19 15.19 5.98
N GLY A 266 -5.94 15.15 5.52
CA GLY A 266 -5.50 14.17 4.54
C GLY A 266 -6.27 14.22 3.22
N GLY A 267 -6.42 13.06 2.57
CA GLY A 267 -7.27 12.88 1.40
C GLY A 267 -8.61 12.26 1.82
N THR A 268 -9.71 12.97 1.57
CA THR A 268 -11.04 12.69 2.15
C THR A 268 -11.90 11.71 1.35
N GLY A 269 -11.32 11.05 0.33
CA GLY A 269 -12.14 10.22 -0.56
C GLY A 269 -13.19 11.02 -1.33
N ASN A 270 -14.28 10.35 -1.72
CA ASN A 270 -15.27 10.96 -2.63
C ASN A 270 -16.28 11.90 -1.95
N LYS A 271 -16.64 11.63 -0.69
CA LYS A 271 -17.73 12.38 0.00
C LYS A 271 -17.40 12.81 1.42
N ALA A 272 -16.36 12.23 2.04
CA ALA A 272 -16.15 12.41 3.47
C ALA A 272 -15.69 13.83 3.87
N ALA A 273 -15.35 14.70 2.92
CA ALA A 273 -15.16 16.12 3.19
C ALA A 273 -16.41 16.76 3.86
N GLY A 274 -17.58 16.12 3.76
CA GLY A 274 -18.80 16.50 4.50
C GLY A 274 -18.67 16.46 6.02
N ALA A 275 -17.69 15.73 6.57
CA ALA A 275 -17.35 15.71 7.99
C ALA A 275 -16.76 17.05 8.48
N LEU A 276 -16.03 17.76 7.63
CA LEU A 276 -15.21 18.90 8.03
C LEU A 276 -16.02 20.08 8.62
N PRO A 277 -17.14 20.50 8.03
CA PRO A 277 -17.96 21.54 8.66
C PRO A 277 -18.48 21.12 10.05
N ARG A 278 -18.81 19.85 10.26
CA ARG A 278 -19.27 19.33 11.55
C ARG A 278 -18.18 19.42 12.61
N VAL A 279 -16.91 19.19 12.21
CA VAL A 279 -15.74 19.40 13.07
C VAL A 279 -15.53 20.89 13.30
N ILE A 280 -15.49 21.73 12.26
CA ILE A 280 -15.21 23.16 12.37
C ILE A 280 -16.25 23.88 13.24
N TYR A 281 -17.52 23.46 13.20
CA TYR A 281 -18.61 24.05 13.97
C TYR A 281 -18.98 23.28 15.26
N GLY A 282 -18.19 22.27 15.64
CA GLY A 282 -18.24 21.64 16.95
C GLY A 282 -19.33 20.61 17.18
N GLU A 283 -19.99 20.10 16.12
CA GLU A 283 -20.85 18.93 16.24
C GLU A 283 -20.03 17.66 16.58
N VAL A 284 -18.80 17.62 16.09
CA VAL A 284 -17.84 16.57 16.36
C VAL A 284 -16.58 17.19 16.94
N SER A 285 -16.13 16.70 18.09
CA SER A 285 -14.85 17.10 18.67
C SER A 285 -13.72 16.30 18.02
N PRO A 286 -12.65 16.94 17.52
CA PRO A 286 -11.50 16.23 16.96
C PRO A 286 -10.94 15.20 17.94
N SER A 287 -10.59 14.03 17.43
CA SER A 287 -10.04 12.93 18.21
C SER A 287 -8.93 12.18 17.51
N GLY A 288 -8.58 12.58 16.28
CA GLY A 288 -7.48 12.02 15.50
C GLY A 288 -6.12 12.32 16.13
N ARG A 289 -5.14 11.48 15.79
CA ARG A 289 -3.75 11.58 16.26
C ARG A 289 -2.81 11.52 15.07
N THR A 290 -1.67 12.22 15.16
CA THR A 290 -0.60 12.12 14.15
C THR A 290 -0.08 10.68 14.10
N VAL A 291 0.12 10.18 12.90
CA VAL A 291 0.67 8.84 12.64
C VAL A 291 2.13 8.91 12.18
N ASP A 292 2.63 10.13 12.06
CA ASP A 292 4.02 10.46 11.73
C ASP A 292 4.50 11.58 12.64
N THR A 293 5.82 11.68 12.82
CA THR A 293 6.46 12.80 13.50
C THR A 293 6.53 14.02 12.59
N TYR A 294 6.06 15.16 13.06
CA TYR A 294 6.14 16.44 12.37
C TYR A 294 7.37 17.22 12.84
N ALA A 295 8.44 17.17 12.07
CA ALA A 295 9.66 17.93 12.35
C ALA A 295 9.63 19.31 11.67
N TYR A 296 10.32 20.28 12.29
CA TYR A 296 10.52 21.61 11.70
C TYR A 296 11.39 21.59 10.46
N ASP A 297 12.28 20.60 10.33
CA ASP A 297 13.17 20.37 9.20
C ASP A 297 13.29 18.85 8.99
N PHE A 298 12.75 18.35 7.89
CA PHE A 298 12.82 16.93 7.58
C PHE A 298 14.24 16.42 7.29
N SER A 299 15.23 17.32 7.08
CA SER A 299 16.63 16.91 6.99
C SER A 299 17.21 16.37 8.32
N THR A 300 16.47 16.53 9.43
CA THR A 300 16.79 15.94 10.74
C THR A 300 16.43 14.45 10.81
N ALA A 301 15.61 13.95 9.89
CA ALA A 301 15.26 12.53 9.84
C ALA A 301 16.48 11.68 9.45
N ALA A 302 16.72 10.59 10.16
CA ALA A 302 17.82 9.66 9.89
C ALA A 302 17.73 9.04 8.47
N THR A 303 16.54 8.99 7.89
CA THR A 303 16.27 8.46 6.54
C THR A 303 16.52 9.47 5.42
N TYR A 304 16.66 10.77 5.72
CA TYR A 304 16.64 11.84 4.71
C TYR A 304 17.72 11.68 3.63
N ALA A 305 18.95 11.36 4.01
CA ALA A 305 20.07 11.23 3.07
C ALA A 305 19.95 9.98 2.18
N ASN A 306 19.23 8.96 2.63
CA ASN A 306 19.08 7.66 1.96
C ASN A 306 17.61 7.36 1.67
N SER A 307 16.87 8.31 1.14
CA SER A 307 15.49 8.11 0.68
C SER A 307 15.20 8.96 -0.54
N GLY A 308 14.29 8.47 -1.42
CA GLY A 308 13.86 9.18 -2.62
C GLY A 308 15.02 9.58 -3.54
N MET A 309 14.83 10.68 -4.27
CA MET A 309 15.88 11.31 -5.09
C MET A 309 16.45 12.53 -4.36
N PRO A 310 17.75 12.65 -4.15
CA PRO A 310 18.88 11.87 -4.73
C PRO A 310 19.41 10.73 -3.83
N GLY A 311 18.64 10.24 -2.85
CA GLY A 311 19.10 9.26 -1.86
C GLY A 311 19.46 7.87 -2.42
N VAL A 312 18.98 7.52 -3.63
CA VAL A 312 19.26 6.23 -4.28
C VAL A 312 20.65 6.21 -4.88
N GLY A 313 21.42 5.15 -4.55
CA GLY A 313 22.72 4.87 -5.15
C GLY A 313 22.61 4.09 -6.46
N THR A 314 23.69 4.14 -7.27
CA THR A 314 23.83 3.34 -8.50
C THR A 314 25.18 2.64 -8.49
N TYR A 315 25.19 1.35 -8.80
CA TYR A 315 26.42 0.60 -8.98
C TYR A 315 27.11 1.00 -10.29
N ASN A 316 28.34 1.57 -10.20
CA ASN A 316 29.05 2.16 -11.35
C ASN A 316 29.34 1.16 -12.48
N ASN A 317 29.57 -0.10 -12.14
CA ASN A 317 30.03 -1.14 -13.06
C ASN A 317 28.90 -2.04 -13.59
N THR A 318 27.64 -1.57 -13.58
CA THR A 318 26.47 -2.38 -13.93
C THR A 318 25.72 -1.90 -15.17
N THR A 319 26.26 -0.95 -15.91
CA THR A 319 25.66 -0.45 -17.17
C THR A 319 25.42 -1.61 -18.15
N ASN A 320 24.20 -1.70 -18.70
CA ASN A 320 23.76 -2.76 -19.61
C ASN A 320 23.76 -4.18 -19.02
N LEU A 321 23.73 -4.34 -17.71
CA LEU A 321 23.70 -5.66 -17.07
C LEU A 321 22.38 -6.40 -17.32
N TYR A 322 21.27 -5.69 -17.37
CA TYR A 322 19.99 -6.26 -17.80
C TYR A 322 19.80 -6.12 -19.31
N PRO A 323 19.15 -7.10 -19.97
CA PRO A 323 18.78 -6.95 -21.37
C PRO A 323 17.81 -5.75 -21.53
N ALA A 324 18.04 -4.94 -22.54
CA ALA A 324 17.18 -3.81 -22.91
C ALA A 324 15.86 -4.36 -23.47
N THR A 325 14.92 -4.76 -22.61
CA THR A 325 13.59 -5.21 -23.01
C THR A 325 12.55 -4.65 -22.05
N GLY A 326 11.61 -3.89 -22.58
CA GLY A 326 10.44 -3.42 -21.83
C GLY A 326 10.57 -2.01 -21.28
N ASN A 327 9.43 -1.50 -20.84
CA ASN A 327 9.25 -0.16 -20.28
C ASN A 327 9.63 -0.12 -18.80
N ASN A 328 10.80 -0.60 -18.42
CA ASN A 328 11.25 -0.40 -17.05
C ASN A 328 12.03 0.92 -16.99
N PRO A 329 11.46 2.01 -16.48
CA PRO A 329 12.10 3.32 -16.44
C PRO A 329 13.31 3.38 -15.51
N ASN A 330 13.42 2.47 -14.53
CA ASN A 330 14.61 2.34 -13.69
C ASN A 330 15.73 1.55 -14.39
N VAL A 331 15.40 0.93 -15.49
CA VAL A 331 16.22 -0.06 -16.20
C VAL A 331 16.59 0.40 -17.60
N GLY A 332 16.00 1.47 -18.08
CA GLY A 332 16.30 2.02 -19.40
C GLY A 332 15.65 3.38 -19.58
N GLY A 333 16.45 4.40 -19.77
CA GLY A 333 15.95 5.66 -20.28
C GLY A 333 15.30 5.48 -21.66
N SER A 334 14.68 6.51 -22.19
CA SER A 334 14.02 6.55 -23.50
C SER A 334 14.84 6.00 -24.67
N ASP A 335 16.11 5.73 -24.48
CA ASP A 335 17.09 5.26 -25.46
C ASP A 335 17.46 3.77 -25.33
N ASN A 336 16.72 2.98 -24.55
CA ASN A 336 17.01 1.55 -24.28
C ASN A 336 18.40 1.27 -23.67
N LYS A 337 19.00 2.26 -23.03
CA LYS A 337 20.24 2.10 -22.28
C LYS A 337 19.93 1.93 -20.81
N TYR A 338 20.37 0.81 -20.26
CA TYR A 338 20.30 0.58 -18.82
C TYR A 338 21.33 1.45 -18.10
N PRO A 339 20.91 2.43 -17.27
CA PRO A 339 21.86 3.36 -16.65
C PRO A 339 22.68 2.72 -15.53
N GLY A 340 22.30 1.55 -15.06
CA GLY A 340 22.92 0.83 -13.97
C GLY A 340 21.90 0.28 -12.99
N VAL A 341 22.34 -0.59 -12.09
CA VAL A 341 21.51 -1.17 -11.02
C VAL A 341 21.47 -0.20 -9.84
N SER A 342 20.28 0.09 -9.35
CA SER A 342 20.08 0.99 -8.20
C SER A 342 20.05 0.23 -6.88
N TYR A 343 20.54 0.88 -5.83
CA TYR A 343 20.52 0.34 -4.46
C TYR A 343 20.14 1.42 -3.44
N LEU A 344 19.65 0.97 -2.31
CA LEU A 344 19.29 1.79 -1.16
C LEU A 344 19.83 1.15 0.11
N ASP A 345 20.63 1.90 0.86
CA ASP A 345 21.14 1.48 2.15
C ASP A 345 20.23 2.05 3.24
N TYR A 346 19.64 1.18 4.05
CA TYR A 346 18.81 1.54 5.21
C TYR A 346 19.73 1.82 6.40
N THR A 347 20.58 2.82 6.24
CA THR A 347 21.66 3.13 7.18
C THR A 347 21.17 3.61 8.54
N GLU A 348 19.94 4.10 8.60
CA GLU A 348 19.24 4.48 9.83
C GLU A 348 18.98 3.30 10.78
N ASN A 349 19.16 2.05 10.30
CA ASN A 349 18.89 0.85 11.11
C ASN A 349 17.40 0.83 11.54
N ILE A 350 17.13 0.57 12.83
CA ILE A 350 15.77 0.57 13.39
C ILE A 350 15.22 1.96 13.72
N TYR A 351 16.02 3.02 13.49
CA TYR A 351 15.69 4.39 13.92
C TYR A 351 14.95 5.17 12.84
N ILE A 352 13.66 4.89 12.65
CA ILE A 352 12.75 5.65 11.78
C ILE A 352 11.72 6.41 12.62
N GLY A 353 11.15 7.48 12.05
CA GLY A 353 10.08 8.25 12.68
C GLY A 353 10.38 8.62 14.14
N TYR A 354 9.39 8.55 15.02
CA TYR A 354 9.55 8.88 16.45
C TYR A 354 10.58 7.99 17.15
N MET A 355 10.77 6.74 16.71
CA MET A 355 11.80 5.87 17.28
C MET A 355 13.20 6.48 17.13
N TRP A 356 13.42 7.27 16.07
CA TRP A 356 14.61 8.09 15.92
C TRP A 356 14.59 9.31 16.84
N TYR A 357 13.56 10.16 16.70
CA TYR A 357 13.53 11.48 17.34
C TYR A 357 13.57 11.37 18.88
N GLU A 358 12.81 10.46 19.47
CA GLU A 358 12.75 10.23 20.91
C GLU A 358 14.03 9.57 21.44
N THR A 359 14.64 8.68 20.66
CA THR A 359 15.90 8.04 21.08
C THR A 359 17.06 9.02 20.99
N ALA A 360 17.10 9.86 19.98
CA ALA A 360 18.07 10.94 19.85
C ALA A 360 17.98 11.94 21.02
N ASP A 361 16.76 12.26 21.46
CA ASP A 361 16.53 13.10 22.64
C ASP A 361 17.03 12.42 23.91
N ALA A 362 16.64 11.17 24.13
CA ALA A 362 17.05 10.39 25.29
C ALA A 362 18.58 10.24 25.42
N GLU A 363 19.31 10.25 24.30
CA GLU A 363 20.77 10.20 24.24
C GLU A 363 21.43 11.58 24.22
N GLY A 364 20.65 12.67 24.28
CA GLY A 364 21.16 14.06 24.29
C GLY A 364 21.71 14.52 22.92
N PHE A 365 21.40 13.82 21.83
CA PHE A 365 21.90 14.14 20.49
C PHE A 365 21.49 15.54 20.04
N TRP A 366 20.23 15.97 20.32
CA TRP A 366 19.73 17.29 19.93
C TRP A 366 20.40 18.47 20.65
N THR A 367 21.15 18.19 21.71
CA THR A 367 21.97 19.21 22.43
C THR A 367 23.47 19.07 22.13
N SER A 368 23.87 18.15 21.24
CA SER A 368 25.25 17.93 20.83
C SER A 368 25.79 19.06 19.97
N ASP A 369 27.12 19.18 19.90
CA ASP A 369 27.76 20.11 18.99
C ASP A 369 27.50 19.75 17.51
N PHE A 370 27.32 18.49 17.20
CA PHE A 370 26.94 18.05 15.86
C PHE A 370 25.59 18.63 15.43
N ALA A 371 24.54 18.46 16.24
CA ALA A 371 23.19 18.96 15.92
C ALA A 371 23.14 20.49 15.86
N LYS A 372 23.82 21.17 16.81
CA LYS A 372 23.95 22.64 16.80
C LYS A 372 24.60 23.17 15.53
N ASN A 373 25.69 22.55 15.11
CA ASN A 373 26.44 23.01 13.95
C ASN A 373 25.70 22.70 12.63
N LYS A 374 24.99 21.57 12.56
CA LYS A 374 24.31 21.14 11.35
C LYS A 374 22.97 21.84 11.12
N TRP A 375 22.14 21.95 12.16
CA TRP A 375 20.77 22.44 12.07
C TRP A 375 20.47 23.69 12.92
N GLY A 376 21.37 24.10 13.79
CA GLY A 376 21.16 25.24 14.69
C GLY A 376 20.22 24.97 15.85
N VAL A 377 19.94 23.68 16.16
CA VAL A 377 19.02 23.24 17.20
C VAL A 377 19.72 23.06 18.55
N ASN A 378 18.97 23.14 19.66
CA ASN A 378 19.52 23.00 21.01
C ASN A 378 18.53 22.27 21.95
N GLY A 379 17.84 21.27 21.45
CA GLY A 379 16.89 20.43 22.18
C GLY A 379 15.80 19.87 21.29
N TYR A 380 15.04 18.94 21.82
CA TYR A 380 13.93 18.27 21.12
C TYR A 380 12.89 19.26 20.55
N GLN A 381 12.52 20.26 21.32
CA GLN A 381 11.53 21.29 20.94
C GLN A 381 11.94 22.16 19.75
N ASP A 382 13.22 22.20 19.40
CA ASP A 382 13.71 22.90 18.22
C ASP A 382 13.65 22.01 16.97
N VAL A 383 13.42 20.70 17.13
CA VAL A 383 13.44 19.69 16.08
C VAL A 383 12.05 19.17 15.77
N VAL A 384 11.28 18.77 16.79
CA VAL A 384 9.96 18.18 16.62
C VAL A 384 8.89 19.19 17.03
N GLN A 385 7.98 19.47 16.09
CA GLN A 385 6.83 20.34 16.30
C GLN A 385 5.67 19.58 16.92
N TYR A 386 5.30 18.44 16.31
CA TYR A 386 4.25 17.56 16.82
C TYR A 386 4.77 16.13 16.85
N PRO A 387 4.85 15.50 18.04
CA PRO A 387 5.23 14.10 18.15
C PRO A 387 4.25 13.14 17.45
N PHE A 388 4.68 11.90 17.20
CA PHE A 388 3.80 10.79 16.86
C PHE A 388 2.74 10.60 17.96
N GLY A 389 1.48 10.41 17.58
CA GLY A 389 0.37 10.23 18.53
C GLY A 389 -0.26 11.52 19.05
N TYR A 390 0.24 12.70 18.62
CA TYR A 390 -0.25 14.00 19.07
C TYR A 390 -1.61 14.35 18.44
N GLY A 391 -2.46 15.08 19.20
CA GLY A 391 -3.70 15.66 18.69
C GLY A 391 -4.54 16.32 19.78
N LEU A 392 -5.18 17.44 19.45
CA LEU A 392 -6.01 18.22 20.35
C LEU A 392 -7.50 17.87 20.20
N SER A 393 -8.29 18.26 21.19
CA SER A 393 -9.76 18.10 21.25
C SER A 393 -10.41 19.38 21.74
N TYR A 394 -11.71 19.57 21.49
CA TYR A 394 -12.49 20.68 22.07
C TYR A 394 -12.81 20.49 23.54
N THR A 395 -12.55 19.29 24.07
CA THR A 395 -12.75 18.94 25.46
C THR A 395 -11.44 18.45 26.10
N GLN A 396 -11.45 18.27 27.40
CA GLN A 396 -10.30 17.80 28.16
C GLN A 396 -10.61 16.46 28.81
N PHE A 397 -9.65 15.54 28.74
CA PHE A 397 -9.79 14.24 29.36
C PHE A 397 -8.81 14.11 30.53
N LYS A 398 -9.19 13.30 31.51
CA LYS A 398 -8.35 12.87 32.62
C LYS A 398 -8.39 11.37 32.73
N THR A 399 -7.27 10.77 32.94
CA THR A 399 -7.12 9.32 33.01
C THR A 399 -6.89 8.90 34.46
N ASP A 400 -7.65 7.91 34.93
CA ASP A 400 -7.38 7.17 36.16
C ASP A 400 -6.85 5.79 35.81
N VAL A 401 -5.78 5.36 36.45
CA VAL A 401 -5.29 3.98 36.34
C VAL A 401 -6.08 3.12 37.32
N VAL A 402 -6.95 2.26 36.80
CA VAL A 402 -7.87 1.44 37.58
C VAL A 402 -7.18 0.17 38.08
N ASP A 403 -6.49 -0.54 37.17
CA ASP A 403 -5.75 -1.77 37.51
C ASP A 403 -4.60 -2.01 36.55
N VAL A 404 -3.59 -2.73 37.03
CA VAL A 404 -2.43 -3.14 36.25
C VAL A 404 -2.08 -4.57 36.61
N SER A 405 -1.91 -5.42 35.61
CA SER A 405 -1.49 -6.81 35.76
C SER A 405 -0.41 -7.15 34.73
N PRO A 406 0.73 -7.74 35.16
CA PRO A 406 1.18 -7.95 36.55
C PRO A 406 1.30 -6.64 37.32
N LYS A 407 1.29 -6.68 38.64
CA LYS A 407 1.43 -5.48 39.47
C LYS A 407 2.80 -4.81 39.24
N ALA A 408 2.82 -3.49 39.36
CA ALA A 408 4.07 -2.71 39.29
C ALA A 408 5.17 -3.30 40.19
N GLY A 409 6.40 -3.33 39.70
CA GLY A 409 7.56 -3.92 40.36
C GLY A 409 7.68 -5.44 40.19
N SER A 410 6.75 -6.10 39.50
CA SER A 410 6.84 -7.53 39.24
C SER A 410 7.97 -7.87 38.26
N GLU A 411 8.53 -9.05 38.42
CA GLU A 411 9.43 -9.67 37.43
C GLU A 411 8.56 -10.27 36.30
N LEU A 412 8.86 -9.93 35.06
CA LEU A 412 8.19 -10.45 33.90
C LEU A 412 8.83 -11.76 33.44
N THR A 413 8.04 -12.65 32.90
CA THR A 413 8.45 -13.95 32.35
C THR A 413 8.15 -14.05 30.87
N LYS A 414 8.67 -15.07 30.19
CA LYS A 414 8.49 -15.35 28.74
C LYS A 414 7.01 -15.27 28.30
N ASN A 415 6.08 -15.71 29.15
CA ASN A 415 4.66 -15.81 28.84
C ASN A 415 3.80 -14.76 29.56
N SER A 416 4.42 -13.71 30.10
CA SER A 416 3.66 -12.65 30.76
C SER A 416 2.89 -11.84 29.73
N LYS A 417 1.66 -11.46 30.13
CA LYS A 417 0.81 -10.50 29.39
C LYS A 417 0.61 -9.29 30.27
N ILE A 418 0.84 -8.11 29.73
CA ILE A 418 0.61 -6.85 30.43
C ILE A 418 -0.79 -6.36 30.09
N THR A 419 -1.58 -6.10 31.13
CA THR A 419 -2.93 -5.52 31.02
C THR A 419 -2.98 -4.24 31.84
N VAL A 420 -3.37 -3.14 31.23
CA VAL A 420 -3.59 -1.85 31.87
C VAL A 420 -5.06 -1.46 31.69
N LYS A 421 -5.78 -1.31 32.81
CA LYS A 421 -7.15 -0.79 32.82
C LYS A 421 -7.15 0.66 33.24
N VAL A 422 -7.79 1.49 32.43
CA VAL A 422 -7.90 2.92 32.70
C VAL A 422 -9.37 3.36 32.64
N SER A 423 -9.68 4.42 33.35
CA SER A 423 -10.96 5.13 33.25
C SER A 423 -10.70 6.53 32.67
N VAL A 424 -11.23 6.78 31.48
CA VAL A 424 -11.13 8.07 30.80
C VAL A 424 -12.32 8.93 31.17
N TYR A 425 -12.07 10.01 31.90
CA TYR A 425 -13.07 10.95 32.38
C TYR A 425 -13.04 12.24 31.54
N ASN A 426 -14.19 12.68 31.05
CA ASN A 426 -14.30 13.97 30.34
C ASN A 426 -14.52 15.11 31.37
N ASP A 427 -13.50 15.93 31.56
CA ASP A 427 -13.48 17.09 32.46
C ASP A 427 -13.80 18.42 31.74
N GLY A 428 -14.04 18.36 30.44
CA GLY A 428 -14.29 19.53 29.60
C GLY A 428 -15.76 19.76 29.28
N PRO A 429 -16.07 20.76 28.43
CA PRO A 429 -17.42 21.27 28.23
C PRO A 429 -18.24 20.52 27.17
N VAL A 430 -17.65 19.70 26.30
CA VAL A 430 -18.32 19.03 25.20
C VAL A 430 -18.02 17.54 25.18
N ALA A 431 -18.91 16.75 24.57
CA ALA A 431 -18.63 15.31 24.33
C ALA A 431 -17.47 15.12 23.36
N GLY A 432 -16.68 14.07 23.55
CA GLY A 432 -15.57 13.76 22.66
C GLY A 432 -15.04 12.35 22.88
N GLN A 433 -14.36 11.81 21.88
CA GLN A 433 -13.61 10.56 21.99
C GLN A 433 -12.16 10.84 22.37
N HIS A 434 -11.52 9.87 23.03
CA HIS A 434 -10.13 9.95 23.46
C HIS A 434 -9.36 8.67 23.16
N VAL A 435 -8.11 8.83 22.76
CA VAL A 435 -7.16 7.75 22.53
C VAL A 435 -6.22 7.64 23.72
N VAL A 436 -6.09 6.44 24.27
CA VAL A 436 -5.07 6.11 25.28
C VAL A 436 -3.98 5.29 24.59
N GLN A 437 -2.73 5.67 24.81
CA GLN A 437 -1.56 5.05 24.20
C GLN A 437 -0.66 4.46 25.29
N LEU A 438 -0.25 3.21 25.12
CA LEU A 438 0.75 2.57 25.97
C LEU A 438 2.06 2.43 25.21
N TYR A 439 3.12 2.90 25.79
CA TYR A 439 4.48 2.71 25.27
C TYR A 439 5.31 1.91 26.26
N PHE A 440 6.29 1.19 25.76
CA PHE A 440 7.32 0.60 26.61
C PHE A 440 8.68 1.24 26.36
N ALA A 441 9.44 1.41 27.43
CA ALA A 441 10.79 1.98 27.44
C ALA A 441 11.77 0.96 28.05
N PRO A 442 12.59 0.30 27.23
CA PRO A 442 13.58 -0.67 27.71
C PRO A 442 14.86 0.01 28.18
N GLU A 443 15.53 -0.60 29.16
CA GLU A 443 16.89 -0.23 29.49
C GLU A 443 17.84 -0.52 28.31
N TYR A 444 18.72 0.43 27.96
CA TYR A 444 19.73 0.25 26.93
C TYR A 444 21.11 -0.04 27.51
N HIS A 445 21.73 -1.10 27.05
CA HIS A 445 23.08 -1.50 27.45
C HIS A 445 24.09 -1.14 26.37
N ARG A 446 24.85 -0.04 26.55
CA ARG A 446 25.83 0.44 25.56
C ARG A 446 26.91 -0.60 25.23
N ASP A 447 27.36 -1.37 26.24
CA ASP A 447 28.38 -2.38 26.07
C ASP A 447 27.76 -3.77 25.90
N GLY A 448 27.75 -4.26 24.65
CA GLY A 448 27.28 -5.60 24.31
C GLY A 448 25.77 -5.81 24.33
N GLY A 449 24.97 -4.74 24.42
CA GLY A 449 23.52 -4.77 24.29
C GLY A 449 23.06 -4.77 22.84
N LEU A 450 21.78 -5.05 22.65
CA LEU A 450 21.12 -4.99 21.35
C LEU A 450 20.69 -3.56 21.03
N GLU A 451 20.64 -3.21 19.74
CA GLU A 451 20.06 -1.94 19.31
C GLU A 451 18.55 -1.94 19.62
N LYS A 452 18.07 -0.87 20.24
CA LYS A 452 16.64 -0.68 20.54
C LYS A 452 16.33 0.79 20.79
N PRO A 453 15.16 1.28 20.34
CA PRO A 453 14.72 2.64 20.61
C PRO A 453 14.53 2.89 22.11
N SER A 454 14.51 4.16 22.51
CA SER A 454 14.24 4.56 23.90
C SER A 454 12.80 4.30 24.31
N ILE A 455 11.88 4.30 23.34
CA ILE A 455 10.45 4.13 23.54
C ILE A 455 9.81 3.55 22.27
N MET A 456 8.82 2.67 22.46
CA MET A 456 8.05 2.06 21.37
C MET A 456 6.59 1.89 21.77
N LEU A 457 5.65 2.09 20.83
CA LEU A 457 4.23 1.85 21.03
C LEU A 457 4.00 0.35 21.31
N ALA A 458 3.25 0.04 22.37
CA ALA A 458 2.91 -1.35 22.73
C ALA A 458 1.45 -1.67 22.47
N ALA A 459 0.56 -0.74 22.79
CA ALA A 459 -0.88 -0.88 22.58
C ALA A 459 -1.56 0.49 22.59
N PHE A 460 -2.75 0.56 22.01
CA PHE A 460 -3.61 1.73 22.07
C PHE A 460 -5.08 1.31 22.13
N ALA A 461 -5.93 2.19 22.63
CA ALA A 461 -7.37 2.02 22.59
C ALA A 461 -8.07 3.39 22.55
N LYS A 462 -9.16 3.48 21.80
CA LYS A 462 -10.02 4.65 21.72
C LYS A 462 -11.33 4.40 22.45
N THR A 463 -11.88 5.41 23.10
CA THR A 463 -13.22 5.29 23.70
C THR A 463 -14.24 4.97 22.61
N PRO A 464 -15.07 3.91 22.78
CA PRO A 464 -15.92 3.39 21.70
C PRO A 464 -16.99 4.40 21.25
N VAL A 465 -17.37 5.31 22.13
CA VAL A 465 -18.28 6.44 21.83
C VAL A 465 -17.75 7.71 22.47
N ALA A 466 -18.26 8.86 22.06
CA ALA A 466 -17.95 10.12 22.71
C ALA A 466 -18.32 10.07 24.21
N VAL A 467 -17.39 10.50 25.05
CA VAL A 467 -17.57 10.60 26.50
C VAL A 467 -18.23 11.93 26.78
N GLU A 468 -19.43 11.89 27.39
CA GLU A 468 -20.17 13.08 27.75
C GLU A 468 -19.47 13.86 28.86
N PRO A 469 -19.62 15.20 28.96
CA PRO A 469 -19.10 16.01 30.06
C PRO A 469 -19.45 15.44 31.43
N GLY A 470 -18.47 15.29 32.30
CA GLY A 470 -18.64 14.72 33.63
C GLY A 470 -18.90 13.23 33.70
N LYS A 471 -18.72 12.49 32.58
CA LYS A 471 -18.80 11.03 32.50
C LYS A 471 -17.44 10.42 32.27
N ALA A 472 -17.37 9.07 32.45
CA ALA A 472 -16.18 8.29 32.19
C ALA A 472 -16.48 7.03 31.41
N GLN A 473 -15.49 6.52 30.70
CA GLN A 473 -15.50 5.19 30.07
C GLN A 473 -14.24 4.42 30.46
N GLU A 474 -14.39 3.13 30.68
CA GLU A 474 -13.26 2.26 30.96
C GLU A 474 -12.70 1.68 29.67
N LEU A 475 -11.36 1.62 29.58
CA LEU A 475 -10.62 0.96 28.52
C LEU A 475 -9.67 -0.08 29.12
N THR A 476 -9.50 -1.17 28.40
CA THR A 476 -8.50 -2.19 28.71
C THR A 476 -7.51 -2.30 27.55
N LEU A 477 -6.24 -2.09 27.85
CA LEU A 477 -5.14 -2.22 26.90
C LEU A 477 -4.29 -3.42 27.28
N GLU A 478 -3.96 -4.24 26.30
CA GLU A 478 -3.20 -5.49 26.52
C GLU A 478 -2.14 -5.68 25.45
N PHE A 479 -1.00 -6.23 25.84
CA PHE A 479 0.05 -6.72 24.93
C PHE A 479 0.87 -7.83 25.58
N ASP A 480 1.48 -8.67 24.77
CA ASP A 480 2.32 -9.75 25.23
C ASP A 480 3.76 -9.24 25.47
N VAL A 481 4.44 -9.76 26.49
CA VAL A 481 5.82 -9.37 26.81
C VAL A 481 6.77 -9.69 25.64
N SER A 482 6.46 -10.68 24.81
CA SER A 482 7.17 -10.98 23.57
C SER A 482 7.17 -9.82 22.57
N ASP A 483 6.13 -8.97 22.58
CA ASP A 483 6.04 -7.80 21.67
C ASP A 483 7.12 -6.73 21.98
N MET A 484 7.75 -6.80 23.17
CA MET A 484 8.86 -5.94 23.58
C MET A 484 10.25 -6.47 23.19
N ALA A 485 10.34 -7.72 22.70
CA ALA A 485 11.62 -8.32 22.34
C ALA A 485 12.15 -7.71 21.04
N THR A 486 13.48 -7.67 20.92
CA THR A 486 14.20 -7.22 19.72
C THR A 486 15.04 -8.36 19.13
N TYR A 487 15.29 -8.33 17.82
CA TYR A 487 15.95 -9.41 17.14
C TYR A 487 17.47 -9.30 17.20
N ASP A 488 18.14 -10.35 17.71
CA ASP A 488 19.60 -10.48 17.73
C ASP A 488 20.10 -11.21 16.46
N CYS A 489 20.41 -10.49 15.41
CA CYS A 489 20.91 -11.08 14.18
C CYS A 489 22.42 -11.34 14.17
N TYR A 490 23.17 -10.72 15.07
CA TYR A 490 24.64 -10.81 15.09
C TYR A 490 25.20 -11.70 16.20
N GLY A 491 24.35 -12.40 16.93
CA GLY A 491 24.80 -13.35 17.97
C GLY A 491 25.38 -12.69 19.20
N LYS A 492 24.92 -11.46 19.53
CA LYS A 492 25.40 -10.77 20.76
C LYS A 492 24.92 -11.46 22.03
N LYS A 493 23.77 -12.09 22.00
CA LYS A 493 23.13 -12.79 23.12
C LYS A 493 22.90 -14.27 22.83
N ILE A 494 22.62 -14.61 21.57
CA ILE A 494 22.30 -15.97 21.15
C ILE A 494 22.85 -16.26 19.75
N ASP A 495 23.70 -17.26 19.63
CA ASP A 495 24.22 -17.69 18.33
C ASP A 495 23.09 -18.17 17.41
N GLY A 496 23.14 -17.77 16.15
CA GLY A 496 22.19 -18.18 15.13
C GLY A 496 20.92 -17.34 15.00
N GLY A 497 20.73 -16.34 15.87
CA GLY A 497 19.63 -15.39 15.80
C GLY A 497 18.36 -15.83 16.55
N ALA A 498 17.76 -14.91 17.29
CA ALA A 498 16.46 -15.05 17.95
C ALA A 498 15.95 -13.68 18.39
N TYR A 499 14.68 -13.59 18.80
CA TYR A 499 14.22 -12.42 19.54
C TYR A 499 14.65 -12.53 21.00
N VAL A 500 15.13 -11.43 21.53
CA VAL A 500 15.66 -11.37 22.90
C VAL A 500 15.06 -10.20 23.66
N LEU A 501 14.59 -10.48 24.86
CA LEU A 501 14.22 -9.49 25.84
C LEU A 501 15.34 -9.45 26.88
N GLU A 502 16.20 -8.43 26.80
CA GLU A 502 17.40 -8.35 27.66
C GLU A 502 17.01 -8.15 29.12
N ALA A 503 17.83 -8.71 30.04
CA ALA A 503 17.73 -8.44 31.46
C ALA A 503 17.84 -6.95 31.71
N GLY A 504 17.03 -6.41 32.63
CA GLY A 504 17.07 -4.99 32.97
C GLY A 504 15.74 -4.45 33.43
N LYS A 505 15.63 -3.13 33.44
CA LYS A 505 14.40 -2.40 33.76
C LYS A 505 13.60 -2.14 32.52
N TYR A 506 12.28 -2.26 32.65
CA TYR A 506 11.31 -1.93 31.61
C TYR A 506 10.23 -1.04 32.22
N GLN A 507 9.88 0.02 31.53
CA GLN A 507 8.77 0.87 31.93
C GLN A 507 7.65 0.73 30.90
N VAL A 508 6.42 0.54 31.35
CA VAL A 508 5.23 0.76 30.54
C VAL A 508 4.68 2.12 30.91
N ARG A 509 4.45 2.95 29.93
CA ARG A 509 4.04 4.35 30.10
C ARG A 509 2.70 4.60 29.42
N ILE A 510 1.80 5.25 30.13
CA ILE A 510 0.56 5.82 29.57
C ILE A 510 0.92 7.21 29.07
N MET A 511 0.75 7.47 27.78
CA MET A 511 1.25 8.68 27.16
C MET A 511 0.14 9.35 26.31
N ASP A 512 0.21 10.67 26.21
CA ASP A 512 -0.65 11.47 25.32
C ASP A 512 -0.17 11.40 23.87
N ASP A 513 1.15 11.27 23.71
CA ASP A 513 1.88 11.08 22.44
C ASP A 513 3.24 10.45 22.74
N ALA A 514 4.09 10.21 21.76
CA ALA A 514 5.39 9.52 21.95
C ALA A 514 6.36 10.26 22.88
N HIS A 515 6.15 11.55 23.11
CA HIS A 515 7.03 12.38 23.95
C HIS A 515 6.42 12.67 25.34
N ASN A 516 5.12 12.91 25.44
CA ASN A 516 4.47 13.44 26.61
C ASN A 516 3.74 12.37 27.42
N LEU A 517 4.10 12.24 28.71
CA LEU A 517 3.38 11.39 29.67
C LEU A 517 1.98 11.94 29.94
N THR A 518 0.99 11.07 29.96
CA THR A 518 -0.39 11.44 30.38
C THR A 518 -0.40 11.88 31.86
N ALA A 519 -0.99 13.03 32.12
CA ALA A 519 -1.25 13.49 33.48
C ALA A 519 -2.41 12.69 34.08
N VAL A 520 -2.09 11.59 34.78
CA VAL A 520 -3.09 10.74 35.44
C VAL A 520 -3.60 11.40 36.72
N ARG A 521 -4.92 11.28 36.97
CA ARG A 521 -5.58 11.78 38.17
C ARG A 521 -5.37 10.85 39.38
N SER A 522 -5.30 9.55 39.12
CA SER A 522 -5.02 8.52 40.12
C SER A 522 -4.18 7.38 39.54
N GLY A 523 -3.39 6.75 40.40
CA GLY A 523 -2.41 5.73 39.99
C GLY A 523 -1.10 6.35 39.51
N SER A 524 -0.41 5.66 38.59
CA SER A 524 0.85 6.12 37.97
C SER A 524 0.79 5.95 36.47
N ALA A 525 1.19 6.97 35.72
CA ALA A 525 1.37 6.88 34.28
C ALA A 525 2.59 6.03 33.89
N THR A 526 3.52 5.77 34.82
CA THR A 526 4.70 4.93 34.60
C THR A 526 4.59 3.69 35.49
N ILE A 527 4.72 2.53 34.90
CA ILE A 527 4.61 1.21 35.53
C ILE A 527 5.94 0.51 35.33
N ASP A 528 6.71 0.33 36.41
CA ASP A 528 8.02 -0.31 36.37
C ASP A 528 7.88 -1.83 36.39
N TYR A 529 8.68 -2.49 35.58
CA TYR A 529 8.87 -3.94 35.55
C TYR A 529 10.34 -4.29 35.51
N ARG A 530 10.65 -5.56 35.69
CA ARG A 530 12.00 -6.09 35.61
C ARG A 530 12.02 -7.42 34.86
N ILE A 531 13.06 -7.61 34.07
CA ILE A 531 13.50 -8.88 33.51
C ILE A 531 14.78 -9.31 34.27
N GLY A 532 14.74 -10.45 34.97
CA GLY A 532 15.82 -10.89 35.85
C GLY A 532 17.02 -11.49 35.11
N SER A 533 16.79 -12.09 33.95
CA SER A 533 17.78 -12.64 33.02
C SER A 533 17.27 -12.54 31.59
N ASP A 534 18.17 -12.51 30.63
CA ASP A 534 17.76 -12.48 29.21
C ASP A 534 16.74 -13.58 28.90
N ILE A 535 15.60 -13.20 28.26
CA ILE A 535 14.58 -14.12 27.80
C ILE A 535 14.73 -14.27 26.30
N VAL A 536 14.98 -15.50 25.87
CA VAL A 536 15.17 -15.82 24.45
C VAL A 536 13.91 -16.45 23.89
N TYR A 537 13.43 -15.92 22.76
CA TYR A 537 12.34 -16.44 21.94
C TYR A 537 12.96 -17.08 20.69
N ASP A 538 13.51 -18.26 20.87
CA ASP A 538 14.04 -19.14 19.81
C ASP A 538 12.96 -20.01 19.15
N VAL A 539 11.73 -19.85 19.62
CA VAL A 539 10.51 -20.45 19.07
C VAL A 539 9.45 -19.36 18.96
N ASP A 540 8.86 -19.23 17.79
CA ASP A 540 7.77 -18.29 17.55
C ASP A 540 6.55 -18.66 18.43
N PRO A 541 6.01 -17.71 19.20
CA PRO A 541 4.95 -18.01 20.17
C PRO A 541 3.61 -18.40 19.52
N THR A 542 3.37 -17.99 18.28
CA THR A 542 2.14 -18.27 17.54
C THR A 542 2.23 -19.58 16.78
N SER A 543 3.28 -19.78 16.01
CA SER A 543 3.45 -20.96 15.15
C SER A 543 4.06 -22.17 15.89
N GLY A 544 4.79 -21.94 16.99
CA GLY A 544 5.57 -22.97 17.67
C GLY A 544 6.79 -23.45 16.91
N LYS A 545 7.24 -22.70 15.90
CA LYS A 545 8.36 -23.05 15.01
C LYS A 545 9.65 -22.34 15.43
N GLU A 546 10.79 -22.91 15.01
CA GLU A 546 12.13 -22.39 15.30
C GLU A 546 12.35 -21.00 14.68
N VAL A 547 12.81 -20.05 15.50
CA VAL A 547 13.26 -18.71 15.11
C VAL A 547 14.78 -18.70 14.99
N LYS A 548 15.30 -18.28 13.84
CA LYS A 548 16.74 -18.16 13.58
C LYS A 548 17.03 -17.18 12.43
N ASN A 549 18.31 -16.82 12.27
CA ASN A 549 18.74 -16.03 11.11
C ASN A 549 18.35 -16.71 9.79
N ARG A 550 17.68 -15.94 8.93
CA ARG A 550 17.27 -16.34 7.59
C ARG A 550 17.99 -15.52 6.51
N PHE A 551 18.45 -14.33 6.87
CA PHE A 551 19.02 -13.33 5.96
C PHE A 551 20.43 -12.88 6.34
N THR A 552 20.95 -13.29 7.50
CA THR A 552 22.26 -12.90 7.99
C THR A 552 23.21 -14.08 7.95
N GLY A 553 24.46 -13.86 7.51
CA GLY A 553 25.51 -14.87 7.44
C GLY A 553 25.60 -15.61 6.10
N GLU A 554 26.37 -16.72 6.07
CA GLU A 554 26.71 -17.46 4.85
C GLU A 554 25.59 -18.37 4.32
N LYS A 555 24.45 -18.45 4.98
CA LYS A 555 23.38 -19.41 4.69
C LYS A 555 22.27 -18.87 3.82
N LEU A 556 22.41 -17.71 3.23
CA LEU A 556 21.46 -17.28 2.22
C LEU A 556 21.53 -18.24 1.04
N THR A 557 20.39 -18.60 0.49
CA THR A 557 20.27 -19.47 -0.69
C THR A 557 21.06 -18.98 -1.90
N ASP A 558 21.38 -17.68 -1.94
CA ASP A 558 22.17 -17.02 -2.97
C ASP A 558 23.60 -16.66 -2.54
N GLY A 559 23.98 -16.90 -1.29
CA GLY A 559 25.30 -16.61 -0.76
C GLY A 559 25.55 -15.15 -0.37
N PHE A 560 24.51 -14.32 -0.25
CA PHE A 560 24.63 -12.91 0.14
C PHE A 560 23.80 -12.61 1.39
N ALA A 561 24.42 -11.94 2.35
CA ALA A 561 23.69 -11.44 3.51
C ALA A 561 22.93 -10.14 3.18
N VAL A 562 21.77 -9.96 3.78
CA VAL A 562 20.92 -8.78 3.56
C VAL A 562 21.55 -7.47 4.05
N ASP A 563 22.49 -7.55 4.98
CA ASP A 563 23.25 -6.42 5.51
C ASP A 563 24.47 -6.02 4.65
N GLY A 564 24.66 -6.65 3.51
CA GLY A 564 25.74 -6.36 2.57
C GLY A 564 27.14 -6.86 2.99
N THR A 565 27.29 -7.47 4.16
CA THR A 565 28.62 -7.85 4.68
C THR A 565 29.29 -8.93 3.84
N THR A 566 28.53 -9.91 3.35
CA THR A 566 29.06 -11.00 2.50
C THR A 566 29.27 -10.57 1.04
N SER A 567 28.60 -9.48 0.61
CA SER A 567 28.80 -8.90 -0.72
C SER A 567 30.04 -8.00 -0.80
N GLY A 568 30.72 -7.75 0.33
CA GLY A 568 31.87 -6.85 0.41
C GLY A 568 31.51 -5.36 0.39
N GLU A 569 30.25 -5.03 0.52
CA GLU A 569 29.74 -3.65 0.41
C GLU A 569 30.09 -2.78 1.64
N GLY A 570 30.18 -3.37 2.83
CA GLY A 570 30.65 -2.68 4.02
C GLY A 570 29.78 -1.52 4.50
N ILE A 571 28.46 -1.74 4.61
CA ILE A 571 27.51 -0.70 5.03
C ILE A 571 27.69 -0.37 6.53
N LYS A 572 27.76 0.93 6.84
CA LYS A 572 27.77 1.42 8.21
C LYS A 572 26.37 1.79 8.64
N TYR A 573 25.82 1.04 9.59
CA TYR A 573 24.51 1.31 10.17
C TYR A 573 24.60 2.20 11.42
N MET A 574 23.54 2.95 11.68
CA MET A 574 23.41 3.74 12.90
C MET A 574 23.42 2.88 14.15
N THR A 575 24.01 3.40 15.19
CA THR A 575 24.03 2.79 16.52
C THR A 575 23.74 3.82 17.61
N ARG A 576 22.87 3.46 18.54
CA ARG A 576 22.52 4.27 19.71
C ARG A 576 23.72 4.56 20.61
N ALA A 577 24.71 3.68 20.59
CA ALA A 577 25.95 3.89 21.35
C ALA A 577 26.71 5.16 20.90
N ASP A 578 26.58 5.56 19.62
CA ASP A 578 27.30 6.71 19.05
C ASP A 578 26.55 7.30 17.86
N PHE A 579 25.50 8.06 18.11
CA PHE A 579 24.74 8.72 17.05
C PHE A 579 25.54 9.81 16.33
N GLU A 580 26.42 10.55 17.02
CA GLU A 580 27.15 11.64 16.41
C GLU A 580 28.04 11.21 15.23
N THR A 581 28.66 10.03 15.33
CA THR A 581 29.53 9.52 14.26
C THR A 581 28.83 8.56 13.31
N SER A 582 27.66 8.01 13.70
CA SER A 582 26.93 7.03 12.90
C SER A 582 25.72 7.61 12.15
N PHE A 583 25.27 8.83 12.48
CA PHE A 583 24.16 9.49 11.77
C PHE A 583 24.47 9.64 10.28
N PRO A 584 23.58 9.22 9.37
CA PRO A 584 23.80 9.29 7.91
C PRO A 584 23.56 10.72 7.40
N ALA A 585 24.49 11.61 7.68
CA ALA A 585 24.40 13.04 7.31
C ALA A 585 24.37 13.27 5.79
N GLU A 586 24.96 12.35 5.02
CA GLU A 586 25.02 12.35 3.57
C GLU A 586 24.95 10.92 3.04
N ARG A 587 24.40 10.75 1.84
CA ARG A 587 24.40 9.45 1.18
C ARG A 587 25.83 9.04 0.84
N ALA A 588 26.15 7.77 1.03
CA ALA A 588 27.43 7.20 0.61
C ALA A 588 27.65 7.40 -0.90
N ALA A 589 28.90 7.54 -1.30
CA ALA A 589 29.28 7.62 -2.72
C ALA A 589 28.84 6.34 -3.46
N ASN A 590 28.52 6.48 -4.76
CA ASN A 590 28.26 5.32 -5.61
C ASN A 590 29.47 4.38 -5.58
N ARG A 591 29.19 3.05 -5.57
CA ARG A 591 30.18 2.01 -5.47
C ARG A 591 30.07 1.02 -6.63
N ASP A 592 31.05 0.13 -6.77
CA ASP A 592 30.99 -0.95 -7.72
C ASP A 592 30.26 -2.16 -7.11
N MET A 593 29.50 -2.86 -7.93
CA MET A 593 28.91 -4.13 -7.53
C MET A 593 30.00 -5.23 -7.55
N ALA A 594 30.08 -6.01 -6.48
CA ALA A 594 30.96 -7.16 -6.38
C ALA A 594 30.67 -8.22 -7.49
N ALA A 595 31.67 -8.97 -7.91
CA ALA A 595 31.53 -9.93 -9.01
C ALA A 595 30.50 -11.02 -8.69
N GLU A 596 30.46 -11.48 -7.47
CA GLU A 596 29.54 -12.49 -6.96
C GLU A 596 28.10 -11.97 -7.01
N LEU A 597 27.87 -10.73 -6.58
CA LEU A 597 26.58 -10.08 -6.63
C LEU A 597 26.09 -9.89 -8.06
N LYS A 598 27.01 -9.52 -8.99
CA LYS A 598 26.71 -9.42 -10.42
C LYS A 598 26.20 -10.73 -11.01
N ALA A 599 26.77 -11.86 -10.59
CA ALA A 599 26.33 -13.18 -11.05
C ALA A 599 24.91 -13.54 -10.63
N LYS A 600 24.37 -12.87 -9.60
CA LYS A 600 23.03 -13.11 -9.03
C LYS A 600 21.97 -12.07 -9.43
N VAL A 601 22.31 -11.10 -10.28
CA VAL A 601 21.36 -10.06 -10.71
C VAL A 601 20.14 -10.63 -11.43
N LEU A 602 20.35 -11.65 -12.26
CA LEU A 602 19.31 -12.36 -12.99
C LEU A 602 19.24 -13.82 -12.56
N TYR A 603 18.05 -14.31 -12.34
CA TYR A 603 17.78 -15.74 -12.16
C TYR A 603 18.09 -16.50 -13.46
N THR A 604 18.79 -17.60 -13.33
CA THR A 604 19.32 -18.36 -14.46
C THR A 604 18.92 -19.85 -14.41
N LYS A 605 19.22 -20.58 -15.48
CA LYS A 605 19.05 -22.04 -15.49
C LYS A 605 19.92 -22.75 -14.43
N ALA A 606 21.09 -22.18 -14.10
CA ALA A 606 21.95 -22.75 -13.08
C ALA A 606 21.31 -22.63 -11.68
N ASP A 607 20.65 -21.51 -11.38
CA ASP A 607 19.93 -21.31 -10.11
C ASP A 607 18.74 -22.28 -10.00
N ALA A 608 17.99 -22.51 -11.09
CA ALA A 608 16.93 -23.50 -11.13
C ALA A 608 17.44 -24.93 -10.92
N GLN A 609 18.61 -25.25 -11.48
CA GLN A 609 19.22 -26.56 -11.31
C GLN A 609 19.72 -26.77 -9.89
N ASP A 610 20.38 -25.78 -9.31
CA ASP A 610 20.83 -25.79 -7.91
C ASP A 610 19.67 -26.04 -6.94
N TRP A 611 18.55 -25.34 -7.15
CA TRP A 611 17.33 -25.59 -6.38
C TRP A 611 16.83 -27.03 -6.54
N ALA A 612 16.76 -27.55 -7.79
CA ALA A 612 16.31 -28.90 -8.07
C ALA A 612 17.23 -29.96 -7.44
N ASP A 613 18.55 -29.73 -7.43
CA ASP A 613 19.52 -30.62 -6.81
C ASP A 613 19.37 -30.68 -5.28
N ARG A 614 19.07 -29.54 -4.64
CA ARG A 614 18.75 -29.46 -3.19
C ARG A 614 17.43 -30.17 -2.82
N HIS A 615 16.52 -30.35 -3.78
CA HIS A 615 15.22 -30.99 -3.60
C HIS A 615 15.11 -32.31 -4.40
N SER A 616 16.23 -32.98 -4.64
CA SER A 616 16.30 -34.20 -5.45
C SER A 616 15.65 -35.44 -4.82
N ASP A 617 15.37 -35.37 -3.53
CA ASP A 617 14.66 -36.42 -2.76
C ASP A 617 13.13 -36.29 -2.85
N ALA A 618 12.58 -35.24 -3.47
CA ALA A 618 11.15 -35.08 -3.62
C ALA A 618 10.53 -36.23 -4.45
N GLU A 619 9.40 -36.72 -3.97
CA GLU A 619 8.61 -37.72 -4.68
C GLU A 619 7.59 -37.04 -5.62
N MET A 620 7.35 -37.65 -6.78
CA MET A 620 6.37 -37.14 -7.74
C MET A 620 4.97 -37.19 -7.10
N PRO A 621 4.29 -36.05 -6.93
CA PRO A 621 2.93 -36.06 -6.34
C PRO A 621 1.93 -36.71 -7.26
N VAL A 622 0.88 -37.32 -6.67
CA VAL A 622 -0.26 -37.80 -7.42
C VAL A 622 -1.02 -36.61 -8.00
N MET A 623 -1.44 -36.71 -9.26
CA MET A 623 -2.18 -35.68 -9.99
C MET A 623 -3.22 -36.32 -10.90
N GLY A 624 -4.45 -35.77 -10.95
CA GLY A 624 -5.52 -36.22 -11.84
C GLY A 624 -6.06 -37.61 -11.50
N SER A 625 -6.13 -37.94 -10.21
CA SER A 625 -6.56 -39.29 -9.72
C SER A 625 -8.01 -39.67 -10.07
N GLY A 626 -8.84 -38.71 -10.54
CA GLY A 626 -10.24 -38.97 -10.88
C GLY A 626 -11.17 -39.19 -9.67
N GLY A 627 -10.80 -38.69 -8.50
CA GLY A 627 -11.64 -38.70 -7.30
C GLY A 627 -12.91 -37.82 -7.42
N ASP A 628 -13.81 -37.91 -6.45
CA ASP A 628 -15.11 -37.25 -6.43
C ASP A 628 -15.28 -36.19 -5.32
N LEU A 629 -14.23 -35.90 -4.56
CA LEU A 629 -14.28 -34.87 -3.54
C LEU A 629 -14.46 -33.48 -4.19
N ARG A 630 -15.48 -32.78 -3.75
CA ARG A 630 -15.85 -31.46 -4.27
C ARG A 630 -15.92 -30.44 -3.15
N PRO A 631 -14.82 -29.77 -2.81
CA PRO A 631 -14.83 -28.68 -1.84
C PRO A 631 -15.53 -27.41 -2.39
N PHE A 632 -15.75 -27.33 -3.68
CA PHE A 632 -16.46 -26.24 -4.32
C PHE A 632 -17.67 -26.69 -5.12
N ASP A 633 -18.69 -25.82 -5.16
CA ASP A 633 -19.79 -25.82 -6.11
C ASP A 633 -19.78 -24.46 -6.84
N GLY A 634 -19.06 -24.42 -7.96
CA GLY A 634 -18.73 -23.17 -8.63
C GLY A 634 -17.76 -22.31 -7.79
N LYS A 635 -18.21 -21.13 -7.38
CA LYS A 635 -17.44 -20.22 -6.50
C LYS A 635 -17.71 -20.44 -5.01
N LYS A 636 -18.74 -21.22 -4.67
CA LYS A 636 -19.15 -21.42 -3.29
C LYS A 636 -18.44 -22.63 -2.68
N ALA A 637 -18.08 -22.49 -1.40
CA ALA A 637 -17.65 -23.63 -0.60
C ALA A 637 -18.83 -24.57 -0.35
N THR A 638 -18.59 -25.88 -0.46
CA THR A 638 -19.50 -26.94 0.04
C THR A 638 -19.27 -27.15 1.54
N ASP A 639 -20.05 -28.01 2.19
CA ASP A 639 -19.79 -28.38 3.59
C ASP A 639 -18.36 -28.94 3.77
N LEU A 640 -17.90 -29.79 2.85
CA LEU A 640 -16.51 -30.25 2.81
C LEU A 640 -15.54 -29.09 2.66
N GLY A 641 -15.86 -28.14 1.81
CA GLY A 641 -15.03 -26.95 1.62
C GLY A 641 -14.93 -26.08 2.88
N LEU A 642 -16.02 -25.91 3.61
CA LEU A 642 -16.00 -25.19 4.90
C LEU A 642 -15.18 -25.94 5.96
N GLU A 643 -15.29 -27.27 6.04
CA GLU A 643 -14.46 -28.05 6.96
C GLU A 643 -12.97 -27.95 6.64
N LEU A 644 -12.61 -28.05 5.35
CA LEU A 644 -11.22 -27.87 4.89
C LEU A 644 -10.71 -26.42 5.11
N GLY A 645 -11.57 -25.43 4.98
CA GLY A 645 -11.23 -24.04 5.26
C GLY A 645 -11.00 -23.75 6.74
N ALA A 646 -11.52 -24.59 7.64
CA ALA A 646 -11.29 -24.53 9.07
C ALA A 646 -9.92 -25.09 9.47
N ASP A 647 -9.38 -26.06 8.73
CA ASP A 647 -8.13 -26.76 9.08
C ASP A 647 -7.27 -27.01 7.84
N TYR A 648 -6.15 -26.31 7.75
CA TYR A 648 -5.14 -26.51 6.69
C TYR A 648 -4.52 -27.91 6.71
N PHE A 649 -4.45 -28.56 7.87
CA PHE A 649 -3.82 -29.85 8.06
C PHE A 649 -4.81 -31.04 8.01
N ASP A 650 -6.07 -30.81 7.62
CA ASP A 650 -7.05 -31.87 7.44
C ASP A 650 -6.54 -32.89 6.41
N PRO A 651 -6.44 -34.20 6.75
CA PRO A 651 -5.87 -35.20 5.87
C PRO A 651 -6.64 -35.41 4.55
N ARG A 652 -7.87 -34.90 4.44
CA ARG A 652 -8.65 -34.93 3.18
C ARG A 652 -8.10 -33.97 2.13
N TRP A 653 -7.29 -32.99 2.52
CA TRP A 653 -6.61 -32.13 1.56
C TRP A 653 -5.75 -32.92 0.57
N GLU A 654 -5.04 -33.97 1.02
CA GLU A 654 -4.21 -34.80 0.13
C GLU A 654 -5.08 -35.41 -0.98
N GLN A 655 -6.26 -35.94 -0.64
CA GLN A 655 -7.16 -36.54 -1.61
C GLN A 655 -7.76 -35.49 -2.58
N VAL A 656 -8.05 -34.27 -2.12
CA VAL A 656 -8.54 -33.20 -2.97
C VAL A 656 -7.44 -32.75 -3.96
N LEU A 657 -6.22 -32.58 -3.49
CA LEU A 657 -5.09 -32.17 -4.30
C LEU A 657 -4.68 -33.21 -5.34
N ASP A 658 -4.80 -34.52 -5.01
CA ASP A 658 -4.55 -35.63 -5.94
C ASP A 658 -5.48 -35.62 -7.16
N GLN A 659 -6.66 -35.02 -7.06
CA GLN A 659 -7.60 -34.90 -8.18
C GLN A 659 -7.20 -33.84 -9.20
N ILE A 660 -6.39 -32.84 -8.79
CA ILE A 660 -6.02 -31.70 -9.63
C ILE A 660 -5.04 -32.14 -10.72
N LYS A 661 -5.35 -31.77 -11.96
CA LYS A 661 -4.51 -32.12 -13.10
C LYS A 661 -3.30 -31.15 -13.18
N SER A 662 -2.18 -31.62 -13.69
CA SER A 662 -0.98 -30.79 -13.87
C SER A 662 -1.24 -29.52 -14.71
N SER A 663 -2.13 -29.60 -15.72
CA SER A 663 -2.53 -28.45 -16.53
C SER A 663 -3.39 -27.43 -15.78
N GLU A 664 -4.12 -27.86 -14.75
CA GLU A 664 -4.89 -26.95 -13.90
C GLU A 664 -3.97 -26.28 -12.86
N LEU A 665 -2.93 -26.98 -12.36
CA LEU A 665 -1.88 -26.40 -11.53
C LEU A 665 -1.11 -25.33 -12.32
N ASP A 666 -0.58 -25.67 -13.52
CA ASP A 666 0.09 -24.71 -14.41
C ASP A 666 -0.79 -23.47 -14.64
N ALA A 667 -2.08 -23.64 -14.91
CA ALA A 667 -2.99 -22.54 -15.19
C ALA A 667 -3.28 -21.69 -13.94
N LEU A 668 -3.38 -22.28 -12.75
CA LEU A 668 -3.59 -21.53 -11.50
C LEU A 668 -2.40 -20.63 -11.22
N VAL A 669 -1.20 -21.20 -11.22
CA VAL A 669 0.02 -20.47 -10.84
C VAL A 669 0.38 -19.37 -11.84
N LEU A 670 0.26 -19.63 -13.16
CA LEU A 670 0.67 -18.68 -14.21
C LEU A 670 -0.28 -17.50 -14.45
N HIS A 671 -1.52 -17.57 -13.98
CA HIS A 671 -2.55 -16.61 -14.35
C HIS A 671 -3.22 -15.98 -13.13
N GLY A 672 -2.41 -15.42 -12.22
CA GLY A 672 -2.87 -14.74 -11.01
C GLY A 672 -3.31 -13.28 -11.20
N TYR A 673 -3.35 -12.75 -12.43
CA TYR A 673 -3.74 -11.37 -12.69
C TYR A 673 -5.24 -11.16 -12.49
N VAL A 674 -5.61 -10.47 -11.41
CA VAL A 674 -6.98 -10.15 -10.96
C VAL A 674 -7.93 -11.35 -10.93
N GLN A 675 -7.38 -12.55 -10.72
CA GLN A 675 -8.16 -13.79 -10.68
C GLN A 675 -7.40 -14.95 -10.02
N GLU A 676 -8.16 -15.94 -9.58
CA GLU A 676 -7.72 -17.29 -9.27
C GLU A 676 -8.49 -18.26 -10.18
N ASN A 677 -7.75 -19.00 -11.01
CA ASN A 677 -8.32 -19.77 -12.12
C ASN A 677 -9.25 -20.92 -11.69
N THR A 678 -10.05 -21.37 -12.65
CA THR A 678 -10.89 -22.58 -12.55
C THR A 678 -10.05 -23.83 -12.34
N ILE A 679 -10.47 -24.68 -11.40
CA ILE A 679 -9.97 -26.03 -11.20
C ILE A 679 -11.15 -26.97 -11.27
N ALA A 680 -11.50 -27.38 -12.50
CA ALA A 680 -12.71 -28.15 -12.79
C ALA A 680 -12.73 -29.53 -12.10
N SER A 681 -11.56 -30.14 -11.89
CA SER A 681 -11.43 -31.45 -11.23
C SER A 681 -11.94 -31.48 -9.79
N ILE A 682 -12.03 -30.31 -9.13
CA ILE A 682 -12.54 -30.18 -7.76
C ILE A 682 -13.79 -29.29 -7.64
N GLY A 683 -14.38 -28.91 -8.78
CA GLY A 683 -15.60 -28.09 -8.83
C GLY A 683 -15.40 -26.59 -8.62
N LYS A 684 -14.16 -26.09 -8.60
CA LYS A 684 -13.85 -24.66 -8.40
C LYS A 684 -14.00 -23.87 -9.71
N ASP A 685 -14.87 -22.88 -9.72
CA ASP A 685 -14.92 -21.88 -10.78
C ASP A 685 -13.90 -20.75 -10.53
N LYS A 686 -13.65 -19.95 -11.57
CA LYS A 686 -12.80 -18.78 -11.49
C LYS A 686 -13.37 -17.75 -10.51
N THR A 687 -12.55 -17.28 -9.60
CA THR A 687 -12.79 -16.11 -8.75
C THR A 687 -12.08 -14.88 -9.32
N SER A 688 -12.50 -13.70 -8.91
CA SER A 688 -11.91 -12.43 -9.37
C SER A 688 -11.48 -11.59 -8.19
N SER A 689 -10.31 -11.00 -8.31
CA SER A 689 -9.75 -10.08 -7.31
C SER A 689 -9.78 -8.64 -7.84
N VAL A 690 -9.78 -7.66 -6.92
CA VAL A 690 -9.87 -6.24 -7.25
C VAL A 690 -8.83 -5.45 -6.48
N ASP A 691 -8.30 -4.39 -7.10
CA ASP A 691 -7.36 -3.47 -6.47
C ASP A 691 -8.07 -2.28 -5.81
N GLY A 692 -7.32 -1.49 -5.06
CA GLY A 692 -7.70 -0.21 -4.49
C GLY A 692 -7.84 -0.19 -2.98
N PRO A 693 -6.77 0.10 -2.23
CA PRO A 693 -6.80 0.25 -0.77
C PRO A 693 -7.76 1.32 -0.24
N SER A 694 -7.97 2.42 -1.00
CA SER A 694 -8.93 3.47 -0.63
C SER A 694 -10.30 3.31 -1.30
N GLN A 695 -10.39 2.52 -2.38
CA GLN A 695 -11.60 2.34 -3.17
C GLN A 695 -11.45 1.17 -4.11
N ILE A 696 -12.28 0.14 -3.98
CA ILE A 696 -12.26 -0.98 -4.93
C ILE A 696 -12.70 -0.54 -6.33
N GLY A 697 -12.11 -1.16 -7.35
CA GLY A 697 -12.49 -0.93 -8.74
C GLY A 697 -11.60 0.01 -9.52
N SER A 698 -10.32 0.20 -9.11
CA SER A 698 -9.38 1.11 -9.77
C SER A 698 -9.20 0.86 -11.28
N PHE A 699 -9.41 -0.37 -11.75
CA PHE A 699 -9.39 -0.73 -13.18
C PHE A 699 -10.78 -0.84 -13.81
N ASN A 700 -11.85 -0.65 -13.04
CA ASN A 700 -13.23 -0.82 -13.46
C ASN A 700 -13.90 0.53 -13.71
N GLN A 701 -14.95 0.53 -14.52
CA GLN A 701 -15.73 1.74 -14.82
C GLN A 701 -16.70 2.12 -13.69
N ILE A 702 -16.96 1.22 -12.76
CA ILE A 702 -17.89 1.44 -11.63
C ILE A 702 -17.11 1.19 -10.33
N PRO A 703 -16.66 2.26 -9.69
CA PRO A 703 -15.94 2.15 -8.43
C PRO A 703 -16.88 1.88 -7.25
N GLY A 704 -16.33 1.26 -6.19
CA GLY A 704 -16.93 1.20 -4.87
C GLY A 704 -17.02 2.57 -4.19
N THR A 705 -17.28 2.60 -2.90
CA THR A 705 -17.21 3.82 -2.09
C THR A 705 -15.78 4.34 -2.07
N GLY A 706 -15.59 5.63 -2.32
CA GLY A 706 -14.31 6.32 -2.17
C GLY A 706 -14.12 6.75 -0.73
N PHE A 707 -13.39 5.94 0.04
CA PHE A 707 -13.07 6.21 1.45
C PHE A 707 -11.95 7.25 1.56
N PRO A 708 -11.81 7.92 2.73
CA PRO A 708 -10.58 8.63 3.07
C PRO A 708 -9.35 7.73 2.89
N MET A 709 -8.20 8.33 2.66
CA MET A 709 -6.97 7.58 2.48
C MET A 709 -6.62 6.75 3.75
N PRO A 710 -5.95 5.60 3.63
CA PRO A 710 -5.60 4.72 4.75
C PRO A 710 -4.88 5.40 5.90
N THR A 711 -4.05 6.41 5.63
CA THR A 711 -3.42 7.24 6.67
C THR A 711 -4.45 7.91 7.59
N VAL A 712 -5.58 8.40 7.04
CA VAL A 712 -6.68 9.01 7.85
C VAL A 712 -7.36 7.97 8.74
N LEU A 713 -7.53 6.75 8.24
CA LEU A 713 -8.03 5.64 9.06
C LEU A 713 -7.09 5.35 10.23
N ALA A 714 -5.78 5.33 9.99
CA ALA A 714 -4.78 5.11 11.03
C ALA A 714 -4.74 6.27 12.06
N GLN A 715 -4.96 7.52 11.61
CA GLN A 715 -5.08 8.69 12.49
C GLN A 715 -6.22 8.55 13.53
N SER A 716 -7.20 7.71 13.28
CA SER A 716 -8.25 7.41 14.25
C SER A 716 -7.76 6.65 15.48
N PHE A 717 -6.65 5.90 15.40
CA PHE A 717 -6.18 4.95 16.43
C PHE A 717 -7.29 4.02 16.91
N ASN A 718 -8.11 3.52 15.96
CA ASN A 718 -9.31 2.74 16.27
C ASN A 718 -9.35 1.44 15.44
N THR A 719 -8.98 0.33 16.06
CA THR A 719 -8.96 -0.99 15.42
C THR A 719 -10.35 -1.52 15.07
N GLU A 720 -11.40 -1.11 15.82
CA GLU A 720 -12.78 -1.49 15.49
C GLU A 720 -13.31 -0.70 14.29
N LEU A 721 -12.93 0.58 14.15
CA LEU A 721 -13.21 1.34 12.94
C LEU A 721 -12.49 0.73 11.72
N ALA A 722 -11.25 0.27 11.89
CA ALA A 722 -10.50 -0.45 10.88
C ALA A 722 -11.20 -1.77 10.50
N ARG A 723 -11.75 -2.52 11.46
CA ARG A 723 -12.57 -3.71 11.21
C ARG A 723 -13.83 -3.35 10.42
N SER A 724 -14.51 -2.29 10.80
CA SER A 724 -15.70 -1.79 10.09
C SER A 724 -15.38 -1.38 8.66
N PHE A 725 -14.20 -0.78 8.41
CA PHE A 725 -13.72 -0.47 7.07
C PHE A 725 -13.51 -1.75 6.25
N GLY A 726 -12.86 -2.78 6.80
CA GLY A 726 -12.71 -4.08 6.17
C GLY A 726 -14.05 -4.73 5.83
N LEU A 727 -15.03 -4.66 6.74
CA LEU A 727 -16.40 -5.12 6.52
C LEU A 727 -17.08 -4.39 5.35
N ALA A 728 -16.98 -3.06 5.31
CA ALA A 728 -17.59 -2.25 4.25
C ALA A 728 -17.03 -2.60 2.88
N VAL A 729 -15.69 -2.57 2.75
CA VAL A 729 -15.02 -2.88 1.48
C VAL A 729 -15.27 -4.32 1.05
N GLY A 730 -15.21 -5.27 1.98
CA GLY A 730 -15.46 -6.67 1.68
C GLY A 730 -16.91 -6.93 1.23
N ALA A 731 -17.90 -6.30 1.86
CA ALA A 731 -19.31 -6.39 1.44
C ALA A 731 -19.51 -5.78 0.05
N GLU A 732 -18.89 -4.64 -0.24
CA GLU A 732 -18.92 -4.03 -1.58
C GLU A 732 -18.28 -4.95 -2.62
N ALA A 733 -17.14 -5.60 -2.31
CA ALA A 733 -16.48 -6.55 -3.18
C ALA A 733 -17.43 -7.72 -3.53
N GLN A 734 -18.06 -8.35 -2.54
CA GLN A 734 -19.03 -9.43 -2.75
C GLN A 734 -20.22 -8.97 -3.60
N ALA A 735 -20.79 -7.79 -3.31
CA ALA A 735 -21.90 -7.25 -4.06
C ALA A 735 -21.54 -6.97 -5.53
N MET A 736 -20.28 -6.67 -5.82
CA MET A 736 -19.76 -6.42 -7.17
C MET A 736 -19.23 -7.69 -7.85
N GLY A 737 -19.22 -8.84 -7.19
CA GLY A 737 -18.80 -10.14 -7.72
C GLY A 737 -17.30 -10.43 -7.58
N TYR A 738 -16.58 -9.68 -6.74
CA TYR A 738 -15.19 -9.93 -6.40
C TYR A 738 -15.09 -10.81 -5.15
N SER A 739 -14.11 -11.68 -5.13
CA SER A 739 -13.82 -12.57 -4.00
C SER A 739 -12.52 -12.21 -3.28
N GLY A 740 -11.60 -11.55 -3.95
CA GLY A 740 -10.31 -11.12 -3.41
C GLY A 740 -10.06 -9.62 -3.54
N TRP A 741 -9.22 -9.09 -2.65
CA TRP A 741 -8.87 -7.67 -2.58
C TRP A 741 -7.36 -7.48 -2.38
N TYR A 742 -6.71 -6.66 -3.26
CA TYR A 742 -5.29 -6.35 -3.19
C TYR A 742 -5.03 -5.20 -2.21
N ALA A 743 -5.20 -5.50 -0.94
CA ALA A 743 -5.04 -4.60 0.20
C ALA A 743 -4.96 -5.45 1.50
N PRO A 744 -4.67 -4.82 2.67
CA PRO A 744 -4.22 -3.43 2.84
C PRO A 744 -2.79 -3.19 2.39
N GLY A 745 -2.44 -1.91 2.09
CA GLY A 745 -1.06 -1.47 1.98
C GLY A 745 -0.47 -1.28 3.38
N ILE A 746 0.61 -1.99 3.73
CA ILE A 746 1.16 -2.00 5.09
C ILE A 746 2.68 -1.82 5.14
N ASN A 747 3.25 -1.15 4.13
CA ASN A 747 4.61 -0.66 4.19
C ASN A 747 4.72 0.50 5.17
N MET A 748 5.95 0.82 5.57
CA MET A 748 6.20 1.87 6.56
C MET A 748 6.30 3.26 5.91
N HIS A 749 5.86 4.31 6.61
CA HIS A 749 6.23 5.67 6.29
C HIS A 749 7.71 5.89 6.69
N ARG A 750 8.62 5.28 5.93
CA ARG A 750 10.05 5.37 6.18
C ARG A 750 10.56 6.80 6.06
N SER A 751 10.00 7.56 5.12
CA SER A 751 10.32 8.97 4.87
C SER A 751 9.06 9.78 4.61
N PRO A 752 8.96 11.04 5.05
CA PRO A 752 7.86 11.95 4.70
C PRO A 752 7.68 12.12 3.19
N PHE A 753 8.74 11.90 2.41
CA PHE A 753 8.74 12.08 0.95
C PHE A 753 8.20 10.86 0.18
N GLY A 754 7.90 9.74 0.83
CA GLY A 754 7.38 8.53 0.19
C GLY A 754 6.09 8.79 -0.58
N GLY A 755 6.07 8.47 -1.90
CA GLY A 755 4.95 8.80 -2.78
C GLY A 755 3.66 8.06 -2.43
N ARG A 756 3.76 6.85 -1.88
CA ARG A 756 2.61 6.02 -1.48
C ARG A 756 2.29 6.07 0.01
N ASN A 757 2.86 7.01 0.79
CA ASN A 757 2.51 7.14 2.21
C ASN A 757 0.99 7.28 2.42
N TYR A 758 0.27 7.95 1.50
CA TYR A 758 -1.19 8.06 1.57
C TYR A 758 -1.92 6.71 1.62
N GLU A 759 -1.33 5.66 1.04
CA GLU A 759 -1.87 4.31 0.91
C GLU A 759 -1.49 3.42 2.10
N TYR A 760 -0.50 3.83 2.87
CA TYR A 760 0.02 3.13 4.04
C TYR A 760 -0.51 3.80 5.32
N TYR A 761 -0.17 3.23 6.48
CA TYR A 761 -0.80 3.68 7.72
C TYR A 761 0.06 4.64 8.53
N SER A 762 1.36 4.35 8.73
CA SER A 762 2.16 5.04 9.75
C SER A 762 3.67 4.79 9.63
N GLU A 763 4.45 5.60 10.35
CA GLU A 763 5.86 5.34 10.65
C GLU A 763 6.05 4.29 11.77
N ASP A 764 4.98 3.90 12.48
CA ASP A 764 5.03 2.93 13.57
C ASP A 764 4.55 1.54 13.14
N PRO A 765 5.38 0.47 13.35
CA PRO A 765 5.03 -0.88 12.92
C PRO A 765 3.88 -1.52 13.73
N MET A 766 3.70 -1.13 15.00
CA MET A 766 2.63 -1.67 15.85
C MET A 766 1.27 -1.08 15.42
N LEU A 767 1.19 0.25 15.24
CA LEU A 767 -0.04 0.91 14.75
C LEU A 767 -0.42 0.36 13.38
N THR A 768 0.54 0.32 12.44
CA THR A 768 0.34 -0.22 11.08
C THR A 768 -0.20 -1.65 11.12
N GLY A 769 0.42 -2.52 11.91
CA GLY A 769 0.04 -3.92 12.01
C GLY A 769 -1.33 -4.14 12.66
N LEU A 770 -1.66 -3.41 13.73
CA LEU A 770 -2.94 -3.54 14.42
C LEU A 770 -4.13 -2.98 13.61
N ILE A 771 -3.94 -1.88 12.90
CA ILE A 771 -4.95 -1.35 11.96
C ILE A 771 -5.15 -2.36 10.81
N ALA A 772 -4.08 -2.87 10.22
CA ALA A 772 -4.15 -3.90 9.18
C ALA A 772 -4.84 -5.19 9.67
N ALA A 773 -4.60 -5.60 10.91
CA ALA A 773 -5.28 -6.75 11.52
C ALA A 773 -6.79 -6.50 11.65
N GLY A 774 -7.21 -5.30 12.02
CA GLY A 774 -8.61 -4.89 12.03
C GLY A 774 -9.24 -5.02 10.64
N VAL A 775 -8.63 -4.40 9.63
CA VAL A 775 -9.09 -4.45 8.23
C VAL A 775 -9.20 -5.90 7.74
N SER A 776 -8.21 -6.73 8.03
CA SER A 776 -8.19 -8.13 7.64
C SER A 776 -9.37 -8.91 8.24
N LYS A 777 -9.61 -8.77 9.55
CA LYS A 777 -10.76 -9.41 10.22
C LYS A 777 -12.08 -9.03 9.57
N GLY A 778 -12.29 -7.73 9.33
CA GLY A 778 -13.53 -7.24 8.76
C GLY A 778 -13.78 -7.79 7.36
N SER A 779 -12.78 -7.75 6.48
CA SER A 779 -12.91 -8.28 5.13
C SER A 779 -13.18 -9.78 5.11
N LEU A 780 -12.44 -10.57 5.90
CA LEU A 780 -12.64 -12.03 6.00
C LEU A 780 -14.04 -12.40 6.51
N GLN A 781 -14.62 -11.60 7.41
CA GLN A 781 -15.99 -11.81 7.89
C GLN A 781 -17.03 -11.69 6.75
N THR A 782 -16.72 -11.00 5.66
CA THR A 782 -17.58 -10.95 4.47
C THR A 782 -17.34 -12.08 3.46
N GLY A 783 -16.35 -12.92 3.68
CA GLY A 783 -15.89 -13.94 2.73
C GLY A 783 -14.94 -13.39 1.66
N THR A 784 -14.48 -12.14 1.79
CA THR A 784 -13.50 -11.53 0.87
C THR A 784 -12.10 -11.71 1.44
N TYR A 785 -11.27 -12.54 0.76
CA TYR A 785 -9.86 -12.70 1.12
C TYR A 785 -9.04 -11.50 0.65
N LEU A 786 -7.88 -11.30 1.30
CA LEU A 786 -7.02 -10.13 1.07
C LEU A 786 -5.63 -10.58 0.65
N TYR A 787 -4.92 -9.68 -0.03
CA TYR A 787 -3.48 -9.78 -0.28
C TYR A 787 -2.81 -8.51 0.27
N ALA A 788 -2.36 -8.58 1.53
CA ALA A 788 -1.63 -7.45 2.12
C ALA A 788 -0.34 -7.18 1.35
N LYS A 789 -0.04 -5.91 1.12
CA LYS A 789 1.02 -5.47 0.22
C LYS A 789 1.86 -4.33 0.78
N HIS A 790 3.11 -4.17 0.32
CA HIS A 790 3.90 -5.00 -0.57
C HIS A 790 5.06 -5.63 0.23
N MET A 791 5.11 -6.94 0.32
CA MET A 791 6.11 -7.66 1.11
C MET A 791 7.35 -7.90 0.27
N ILE A 792 8.52 -7.31 0.50
CA ILE A 792 9.05 -6.31 1.41
C ILE A 792 10.10 -5.49 0.64
N GLY A 793 10.61 -4.38 1.22
CA GLY A 793 11.61 -3.53 0.55
C GLY A 793 10.97 -2.57 -0.46
N TYR A 794 9.85 -1.95 -0.07
CA TYR A 794 9.04 -1.08 -0.93
C TYR A 794 8.52 0.12 -0.12
N ASP A 795 9.45 0.94 0.39
CA ASP A 795 9.13 2.07 1.25
C ASP A 795 9.42 3.41 0.56
N GLN A 796 9.58 3.38 -0.76
CA GLN A 796 9.71 4.52 -1.65
C GLN A 796 9.35 4.16 -3.09
N GLU A 797 9.03 5.16 -3.91
CA GLU A 797 8.67 4.98 -5.31
C GLU A 797 9.86 5.15 -6.26
N SER A 798 10.86 5.92 -5.85
CA SER A 798 12.05 6.19 -6.64
C SER A 798 12.85 4.91 -6.88
N TYR A 799 13.01 4.55 -8.16
CA TYR A 799 13.77 3.34 -8.61
C TYR A 799 13.27 2.02 -8.02
N ARG A 800 12.00 1.93 -7.66
CA ARG A 800 11.37 0.78 -6.98
C ARG A 800 11.58 -0.56 -7.68
N ASP A 801 11.68 -0.58 -9.01
CA ASP A 801 11.76 -1.79 -9.82
C ASP A 801 13.09 -2.51 -9.66
N GLY A 802 13.12 -3.58 -8.85
CA GLY A 802 14.32 -4.35 -8.58
C GLY A 802 15.38 -3.63 -7.77
N LEU A 803 14.98 -2.61 -7.00
CA LEU A 803 15.85 -1.86 -6.09
C LEU A 803 16.50 -2.79 -5.07
N TYR A 804 17.81 -2.73 -4.93
CA TYR A 804 18.57 -3.49 -3.95
C TYR A 804 18.46 -2.79 -2.59
N CYS A 805 17.71 -3.36 -1.65
CA CYS A 805 17.52 -2.82 -0.32
C CYS A 805 18.46 -3.54 0.66
N TRP A 806 19.41 -2.80 1.21
CA TRP A 806 20.38 -3.32 2.19
C TRP A 806 20.02 -2.84 3.59
N MET A 807 19.82 -3.76 4.52
CA MET A 807 19.44 -3.48 5.90
C MET A 807 19.95 -4.60 6.83
N THR A 808 19.92 -4.42 8.13
CA THR A 808 20.16 -5.52 9.06
C THR A 808 18.94 -6.44 9.13
N GLU A 809 19.11 -7.72 9.46
CA GLU A 809 17.95 -8.60 9.68
C GLU A 809 17.14 -8.16 10.89
N GLN A 810 17.76 -7.50 11.87
CA GLN A 810 17.05 -6.83 12.95
C GLN A 810 16.08 -5.77 12.40
N THR A 811 16.57 -4.85 11.58
CA THR A 811 15.73 -3.81 10.93
C THR A 811 14.58 -4.41 10.13
N LEU A 812 14.88 -5.45 9.36
CA LEU A 812 13.89 -6.15 8.56
C LEU A 812 12.77 -6.73 9.43
N ARG A 813 13.11 -7.40 10.54
CA ARG A 813 12.15 -8.09 11.42
C ARG A 813 11.43 -7.16 12.40
N ASP A 814 12.15 -6.25 13.05
CA ASP A 814 11.61 -5.39 14.10
C ASP A 814 10.77 -4.24 13.53
N VAL A 815 11.03 -3.83 12.28
CA VAL A 815 10.36 -2.68 11.65
C VAL A 815 9.50 -3.11 10.47
N TYR A 816 10.09 -3.60 9.39
CA TYR A 816 9.39 -3.74 8.10
C TYR A 816 8.52 -5.00 7.97
N LEU A 817 8.90 -6.10 8.60
CA LEU A 817 8.12 -7.35 8.62
C LEU A 817 7.09 -7.40 9.76
N LYS A 818 7.28 -6.62 10.82
CA LYS A 818 6.39 -6.63 12.00
C LYS A 818 4.92 -6.34 11.66
N PRO A 819 4.57 -5.38 10.79
CA PRO A 819 3.17 -5.17 10.40
C PRO A 819 2.53 -6.39 9.73
N PHE A 820 3.27 -7.10 8.86
CA PHE A 820 2.80 -8.32 8.23
C PHE A 820 2.56 -9.44 9.24
N LYS A 821 3.52 -9.63 10.16
CA LYS A 821 3.37 -10.63 11.24
C LYS A 821 2.13 -10.36 12.09
N LEU A 822 1.91 -9.10 12.49
CA LEU A 822 0.73 -8.71 13.26
C LEU A 822 -0.58 -8.90 12.50
N ALA A 823 -0.62 -8.58 11.20
CA ALA A 823 -1.80 -8.80 10.36
C ALA A 823 -2.12 -10.30 10.22
N ILE A 824 -1.10 -11.15 10.11
CA ILE A 824 -1.26 -12.62 10.10
C ILE A 824 -1.76 -13.13 11.45
N ASP A 825 -1.04 -12.84 12.53
CA ASP A 825 -1.29 -13.43 13.84
C ASP A 825 -2.58 -12.90 14.49
N LYS A 826 -2.82 -11.60 14.40
CA LYS A 826 -3.94 -10.94 15.08
C LYS A 826 -5.13 -10.67 14.14
N GLY A 827 -4.90 -10.62 12.83
CA GLY A 827 -5.90 -10.34 11.80
C GLY A 827 -6.43 -11.56 11.05
N GLY A 828 -5.74 -12.70 11.18
CA GLY A 828 -6.09 -13.93 10.44
C GLY A 828 -5.84 -13.81 8.93
N LEU A 829 -4.91 -12.91 8.51
CA LEU A 829 -4.56 -12.69 7.11
C LEU A 829 -4.04 -13.97 6.47
N THR A 830 -4.61 -14.36 5.33
CA THR A 830 -4.25 -15.57 4.55
C THR A 830 -3.78 -15.26 3.13
N GLY A 831 -3.44 -14.02 2.82
CA GLY A 831 -2.87 -13.66 1.52
C GLY A 831 -1.90 -12.49 1.64
N VAL A 832 -0.76 -12.57 0.94
CA VAL A 832 0.22 -11.49 0.84
C VAL A 832 0.63 -11.26 -0.60
N MET A 833 0.98 -10.01 -0.96
CA MET A 833 1.54 -9.64 -2.25
C MET A 833 2.99 -9.23 -2.04
N THR A 834 3.92 -9.82 -2.81
CA THR A 834 5.34 -9.46 -2.75
C THR A 834 5.62 -8.14 -3.45
N ALA A 835 6.75 -7.51 -3.14
CA ALA A 835 7.14 -6.22 -3.67
C ALA A 835 7.99 -6.32 -4.96
N TYR A 836 8.19 -5.18 -5.63
CA TYR A 836 9.19 -5.04 -6.70
C TYR A 836 10.62 -5.03 -6.16
N GLY A 837 10.83 -4.62 -4.92
CA GLY A 837 12.15 -4.51 -4.30
C GLY A 837 12.86 -5.84 -4.10
N ARG A 838 14.14 -5.73 -3.79
CA ARG A 838 14.99 -6.85 -3.38
C ARG A 838 15.29 -6.77 -1.89
N ILE A 839 15.46 -7.91 -1.27
CA ILE A 839 16.06 -8.04 0.06
C ILE A 839 17.52 -8.40 -0.18
N GLY A 840 18.44 -7.46 0.07
CA GLY A 840 19.82 -7.63 -0.38
C GLY A 840 19.88 -7.90 -1.88
N ALA A 841 20.38 -9.06 -2.27
CA ALA A 841 20.56 -9.45 -3.67
C ALA A 841 19.32 -10.02 -4.34
N VAL A 842 18.35 -10.55 -3.58
CA VAL A 842 17.27 -11.39 -4.10
C VAL A 842 15.96 -10.61 -4.18
N TRP A 843 15.31 -10.66 -5.34
CA TRP A 843 13.95 -10.14 -5.48
C TRP A 843 13.00 -10.79 -4.45
N SER A 844 12.19 -9.98 -3.76
CA SER A 844 11.34 -10.45 -2.65
C SER A 844 10.38 -11.57 -3.07
N GLY A 845 9.79 -11.48 -4.27
CA GLY A 845 8.90 -12.51 -4.82
C GLY A 845 9.62 -13.79 -5.31
N GLY A 846 10.95 -13.81 -5.27
CA GLY A 846 11.78 -14.97 -5.60
C GLY A 846 12.76 -15.35 -4.48
N SER A 847 12.52 -14.89 -3.25
CA SER A 847 13.37 -15.15 -2.09
C SER A 847 12.88 -16.37 -1.30
N GLU A 848 13.59 -17.49 -1.39
CA GLU A 848 13.31 -18.70 -0.62
C GLU A 848 13.41 -18.41 0.90
N ALA A 849 14.40 -17.62 1.32
CA ALA A 849 14.58 -17.19 2.70
C ALA A 849 13.36 -16.42 3.24
N LEU A 850 12.69 -15.60 2.39
CA LEU A 850 11.49 -14.86 2.78
C LEU A 850 10.25 -15.77 2.74
N LEU A 851 10.02 -16.42 1.58
CA LEU A 851 8.71 -17.03 1.30
C LEU A 851 8.60 -18.44 1.89
N THR A 852 9.69 -19.19 1.95
CA THR A 852 9.73 -20.53 2.55
C THR A 852 10.23 -20.47 3.99
N ASP A 853 11.49 -20.06 4.19
CA ASP A 853 12.15 -20.23 5.49
C ASP A 853 11.51 -19.36 6.59
N LEU A 854 11.17 -18.09 6.27
CA LEU A 854 10.54 -17.20 7.23
C LEU A 854 9.01 -17.38 7.25
N LEU A 855 8.36 -17.16 6.11
CA LEU A 855 6.89 -17.05 6.06
C LEU A 855 6.22 -18.39 6.35
N ARG A 856 6.69 -19.50 5.73
CA ARG A 856 6.11 -20.84 5.90
C ARG A 856 6.66 -21.56 7.14
N ASP A 857 7.99 -21.68 7.20
CA ASP A 857 8.62 -22.55 8.19
C ASP A 857 8.71 -21.91 9.57
N GLU A 858 8.93 -20.60 9.66
CA GLU A 858 9.01 -19.92 10.94
C GLU A 858 7.65 -19.38 11.40
N TRP A 859 6.94 -18.61 10.55
CA TRP A 859 5.66 -18.03 10.94
C TRP A 859 4.47 -18.97 10.81
N GLY A 860 4.64 -20.11 10.11
CA GLY A 860 3.55 -21.06 9.89
C GLY A 860 2.42 -20.54 8.99
N PHE A 861 2.72 -19.60 8.11
CA PHE A 861 1.74 -19.02 7.20
C PHE A 861 1.33 -20.01 6.11
N ASN A 862 0.06 -20.36 6.08
CA ASN A 862 -0.51 -21.37 5.17
C ASN A 862 -1.36 -20.75 4.04
N GLY A 863 -1.33 -19.43 3.91
CA GLY A 863 -2.10 -18.70 2.91
C GLY A 863 -1.36 -18.50 1.58
N ALA A 864 -1.97 -17.77 0.66
CA ALA A 864 -1.43 -17.53 -0.68
C ALA A 864 -0.42 -16.37 -0.74
N VAL A 865 0.60 -16.52 -1.58
CA VAL A 865 1.58 -15.49 -1.94
C VAL A 865 1.41 -15.14 -3.41
N LEU A 866 1.01 -13.90 -3.69
CA LEU A 866 0.89 -13.32 -5.02
C LEU A 866 2.09 -12.42 -5.30
N THR A 867 2.58 -12.36 -6.54
CA THR A 867 3.57 -11.33 -6.92
C THR A 867 2.88 -9.98 -7.08
N ASP A 868 3.65 -8.88 -7.02
CA ASP A 868 3.22 -7.62 -7.62
C ASP A 868 3.11 -7.76 -9.15
N TYR A 869 2.59 -6.73 -9.84
CA TYR A 869 2.35 -6.77 -11.28
C TYR A 869 3.64 -6.99 -12.07
N ALA A 870 3.70 -8.09 -12.80
CA ALA A 870 4.94 -8.63 -13.34
C ALA A 870 5.20 -8.27 -14.82
N ASP A 871 4.27 -7.62 -15.50
CA ASP A 871 4.39 -7.27 -16.91
C ASP A 871 5.63 -6.39 -17.17
N HIS A 872 6.46 -6.84 -18.09
CA HIS A 872 7.66 -6.12 -18.56
C HIS A 872 8.80 -5.93 -17.54
N HIS A 873 8.71 -6.48 -16.33
CA HIS A 873 9.75 -6.40 -15.32
C HIS A 873 10.78 -7.55 -15.48
N ASN A 874 11.96 -7.23 -16.02
CA ASN A 874 12.97 -8.24 -16.35
C ASN A 874 13.62 -8.91 -15.14
N PHE A 875 13.54 -8.31 -13.97
CA PHE A 875 14.10 -8.85 -12.72
C PHE A 875 13.15 -9.84 -12.02
N MET A 876 11.87 -9.85 -12.41
CA MET A 876 10.89 -10.78 -11.90
C MET A 876 10.86 -12.05 -12.75
N ASN A 877 10.73 -13.21 -12.11
CA ASN A 877 10.76 -14.50 -12.80
C ASN A 877 9.80 -15.50 -12.14
N GLY A 878 8.80 -16.00 -12.91
CA GLY A 878 7.78 -16.92 -12.40
C GLY A 878 8.34 -18.29 -11.98
N ASP A 879 9.39 -18.78 -12.63
CA ASP A 879 10.06 -20.03 -12.26
C ASP A 879 10.81 -19.88 -10.93
N GLN A 880 11.46 -18.72 -10.72
CA GLN A 880 12.06 -18.37 -9.42
C GLN A 880 10.99 -18.27 -8.32
N MET A 881 9.89 -17.58 -8.60
CA MET A 881 8.79 -17.38 -7.66
C MET A 881 8.27 -18.71 -7.10
N ILE A 882 7.88 -19.65 -7.97
CA ILE A 882 7.29 -20.92 -7.52
C ILE A 882 8.27 -21.77 -6.71
N ARG A 883 9.56 -21.76 -7.09
CA ARG A 883 10.62 -22.47 -6.37
C ARG A 883 10.92 -21.86 -5.01
N ALA A 884 10.71 -20.56 -4.87
CA ALA A 884 10.90 -19.84 -3.62
C ALA A 884 9.72 -19.95 -2.65
N GLY A 885 8.60 -20.58 -3.04
CA GLY A 885 7.40 -20.71 -2.21
C GLY A 885 6.30 -19.69 -2.49
N GLY A 886 6.38 -18.95 -3.61
CA GLY A 886 5.30 -18.11 -4.12
C GLY A 886 4.25 -18.94 -4.86
N ASP A 887 3.02 -18.45 -4.96
CA ASP A 887 1.87 -19.25 -5.40
C ASP A 887 1.22 -18.73 -6.69
N LEU A 888 1.17 -17.40 -6.89
CA LEU A 888 0.46 -16.80 -8.01
C LEU A 888 1.33 -15.77 -8.73
N TRP A 889 1.40 -15.89 -10.05
CA TRP A 889 2.10 -14.97 -10.94
C TRP A 889 1.15 -13.92 -11.51
N MET A 890 1.35 -12.65 -11.14
CA MET A 890 0.47 -11.54 -11.53
C MET A 890 0.90 -10.92 -12.87
N ASP A 891 0.69 -11.62 -13.97
CA ASP A 891 1.03 -11.18 -15.33
C ASP A 891 -0.22 -11.17 -16.22
N GLY A 892 -0.62 -9.99 -16.70
CA GLY A 892 -1.77 -9.80 -17.59
C GLY A 892 -1.51 -10.15 -19.05
N LEU A 893 -0.23 -10.10 -19.49
CA LEU A 893 0.15 -10.35 -20.88
C LEU A 893 0.68 -11.76 -21.12
N MET A 894 0.84 -12.57 -20.09
CA MET A 894 1.30 -13.98 -20.14
C MET A 894 2.62 -14.19 -20.88
N SER A 895 3.43 -13.12 -21.04
CA SER A 895 4.50 -13.12 -22.02
C SER A 895 5.82 -13.61 -21.47
N LYS A 896 6.05 -13.55 -20.17
CA LYS A 896 7.39 -13.79 -19.61
C LYS A 896 7.42 -14.62 -18.31
N GLY A 897 6.31 -14.89 -17.71
CA GLY A 897 6.19 -15.74 -16.54
C GLY A 897 6.19 -17.22 -16.83
N SER A 898 6.41 -17.62 -18.10
CA SER A 898 6.42 -19.04 -18.42
C SER A 898 7.54 -19.74 -17.66
N PHE A 899 7.20 -20.85 -17.02
CA PHE A 899 8.18 -21.78 -16.47
C PHE A 899 9.08 -22.32 -17.58
N LYS A 900 10.24 -21.71 -17.74
CA LYS A 900 11.18 -22.04 -18.81
C LYS A 900 12.10 -23.19 -18.43
N GLN A 901 12.20 -23.45 -17.14
CA GLN A 901 13.08 -24.48 -16.60
C GLN A 901 12.31 -25.79 -16.40
N GLU A 902 13.03 -26.78 -15.97
CA GLU A 902 12.60 -28.14 -15.81
C GLU A 902 11.32 -28.24 -14.92
N LYS A 903 10.13 -28.21 -15.56
CA LYS A 903 8.82 -28.24 -14.90
C LYS A 903 8.20 -29.66 -14.81
N THR A 904 8.96 -30.67 -15.11
CA THR A 904 8.54 -32.08 -15.04
C THR A 904 9.16 -32.81 -13.85
N SER A 905 10.08 -32.17 -13.11
CA SER A 905 10.64 -32.76 -11.90
C SER A 905 9.61 -32.91 -10.78
N ALA A 906 9.86 -33.87 -9.92
CA ALA A 906 9.00 -34.14 -8.76
C ALA A 906 8.94 -32.91 -7.84
N ALA A 907 10.08 -32.29 -7.54
CA ALA A 907 10.18 -31.11 -6.70
C ALA A 907 9.37 -29.93 -7.24
N PHE A 908 9.46 -29.66 -8.56
CA PHE A 908 8.68 -28.58 -9.17
C PHE A 908 7.16 -28.85 -9.08
N ARG A 909 6.72 -30.07 -9.38
CA ARG A 909 5.31 -30.44 -9.27
C ARG A 909 4.81 -30.41 -7.83
N GLN A 910 5.67 -30.74 -6.87
CA GLN A 910 5.33 -30.58 -5.46
C GLN A 910 5.15 -29.10 -5.08
N ALA A 911 6.03 -28.21 -5.58
CA ALA A 911 5.89 -26.76 -5.36
C ALA A 911 4.56 -26.21 -5.93
N GLU A 912 4.17 -26.62 -7.15
CA GLU A 912 2.86 -26.23 -7.72
C GLU A 912 1.67 -26.80 -6.93
N ARG A 913 1.77 -28.02 -6.42
CA ARG A 913 0.75 -28.64 -5.57
C ARG A 913 0.60 -27.86 -4.26
N ASN A 914 1.72 -27.46 -3.63
CA ASN A 914 1.72 -26.65 -2.43
C ASN A 914 1.09 -25.27 -2.71
N ALA A 915 1.44 -24.64 -3.82
CA ALA A 915 0.82 -23.38 -4.24
C ALA A 915 -0.70 -23.50 -4.40
N ALA A 916 -1.16 -24.59 -5.02
CA ALA A 916 -2.60 -24.83 -5.12
C ALA A 916 -3.25 -25.02 -3.75
N HIS A 917 -2.62 -25.72 -2.82
CA HIS A 917 -3.10 -25.88 -1.45
C HIS A 917 -3.27 -24.54 -0.74
N HIS A 918 -2.23 -23.68 -0.77
CA HIS A 918 -2.26 -22.34 -0.17
C HIS A 918 -3.39 -21.47 -0.73
N VAL A 919 -3.53 -21.43 -2.06
CA VAL A 919 -4.58 -20.64 -2.73
C VAL A 919 -5.97 -21.15 -2.39
N LEU A 920 -6.18 -22.47 -2.42
CA LEU A 920 -7.47 -23.09 -2.09
C LEU A 920 -7.83 -22.91 -0.63
N TYR A 921 -6.85 -23.06 0.28
CA TYR A 921 -7.05 -22.81 1.70
C TYR A 921 -7.43 -21.36 1.96
N MET A 922 -6.73 -20.39 1.40
CA MET A 922 -7.06 -18.96 1.53
C MET A 922 -8.54 -18.70 1.16
N ILE A 923 -9.00 -19.22 0.03
CA ILE A 923 -10.37 -19.02 -0.44
C ILE A 923 -11.39 -19.69 0.51
N LEU A 924 -11.14 -20.94 0.89
CA LEU A 924 -12.05 -21.70 1.75
C LEU A 924 -12.04 -21.22 3.20
N ASN A 925 -10.91 -20.72 3.69
CA ASN A 925 -10.80 -20.13 5.02
C ASN A 925 -11.64 -18.84 5.13
N ALA A 926 -11.58 -17.96 4.13
CA ALA A 926 -12.45 -16.79 4.08
C ALA A 926 -13.94 -17.19 4.05
N ALA A 927 -14.30 -18.23 3.27
CA ALA A 927 -15.66 -18.76 3.25
C ALA A 927 -16.09 -19.37 4.61
N TYR A 928 -15.19 -20.09 5.28
CA TYR A 928 -15.41 -20.62 6.62
C TYR A 928 -15.63 -19.50 7.65
N ILE A 929 -14.78 -18.47 7.67
CA ILE A 929 -14.94 -17.32 8.58
C ILE A 929 -16.30 -16.66 8.34
N HIS A 930 -16.66 -16.42 7.08
CA HIS A 930 -17.94 -15.83 6.70
C HIS A 930 -19.13 -16.68 7.16
N SER A 931 -19.06 -18.01 7.04
CA SER A 931 -20.15 -18.90 7.45
C SER A 931 -20.46 -18.87 8.95
N ASN A 932 -19.49 -18.40 9.76
CA ASN A 932 -19.59 -18.25 11.21
C ASN A 932 -19.86 -16.81 11.66
N TYR A 933 -20.03 -15.87 10.73
CA TYR A 933 -20.26 -14.45 11.03
C TYR A 933 -21.74 -14.06 10.89
N ASP A 934 -22.24 -13.31 11.84
CA ASP A 934 -23.60 -12.73 11.80
C ASP A 934 -23.54 -11.24 11.38
N PRO A 935 -23.87 -10.90 10.13
CA PRO A 935 -23.83 -9.51 9.66
C PRO A 935 -24.78 -8.56 10.39
N SER A 936 -25.85 -9.11 11.00
CA SER A 936 -26.83 -8.29 11.72
C SER A 936 -26.25 -7.64 12.98
N ALA A 937 -25.19 -8.23 13.55
CA ALA A 937 -24.50 -7.70 14.72
C ALA A 937 -23.85 -6.33 14.43
N ASP A 938 -23.41 -6.10 13.21
CA ASP A 938 -22.78 -4.84 12.74
C ASP A 938 -23.74 -3.99 11.87
N GLY A 939 -24.99 -4.44 11.70
CA GLY A 939 -26.00 -3.73 10.89
C GLY A 939 -25.64 -3.65 9.39
N ILE A 940 -24.81 -4.57 8.91
CA ILE A 940 -24.35 -4.59 7.51
C ILE A 940 -25.15 -5.60 6.69
N THR A 941 -25.36 -5.28 5.41
CA THR A 941 -25.89 -6.23 4.43
C THR A 941 -24.74 -6.73 3.57
N ILE A 942 -24.62 -8.06 3.44
CA ILE A 942 -23.65 -8.69 2.56
C ILE A 942 -24.44 -9.40 1.46
N SER A 943 -24.47 -8.79 0.28
CA SER A 943 -25.05 -9.41 -0.92
C SER A 943 -23.93 -9.98 -1.79
N SER A 944 -24.14 -11.15 -2.37
CA SER A 944 -23.20 -11.71 -3.34
C SER A 944 -23.79 -11.67 -4.74
N SER A 945 -22.96 -11.40 -5.73
CA SER A 945 -23.35 -11.41 -7.13
C SER A 945 -22.24 -11.95 -8.02
N ASP A 946 -22.60 -12.32 -9.25
CA ASP A 946 -21.63 -12.64 -10.28
C ASP A 946 -21.32 -11.41 -11.14
N ILE A 947 -20.11 -11.35 -11.68
CA ILE A 947 -19.72 -10.34 -12.67
C ILE A 947 -20.53 -10.56 -13.94
N ASP A 948 -21.25 -9.52 -14.41
CA ASP A 948 -22.19 -9.61 -15.53
C ASP A 948 -21.58 -9.25 -16.91
N GLY A 949 -20.29 -8.92 -16.96
CA GLY A 949 -19.58 -8.45 -18.16
C GLY A 949 -19.25 -9.54 -19.18
N GLY A 950 -19.63 -10.80 -18.98
CA GLY A 950 -19.26 -11.94 -19.84
C GLY A 950 -20.07 -12.08 -21.14
N TRP A 951 -21.05 -11.25 -21.38
CA TRP A 951 -21.96 -11.31 -22.56
C TRP A 951 -21.26 -11.22 -23.92
N TRP A 952 -20.07 -10.65 -23.98
CA TRP A 952 -19.27 -10.50 -25.19
C TRP A 952 -18.76 -11.84 -25.75
N LEU A 953 -18.52 -12.84 -24.91
CA LEU A 953 -17.95 -14.13 -25.30
C LEU A 953 -18.88 -14.91 -26.22
N PRO A 954 -20.19 -15.09 -25.94
CA PRO A 954 -21.13 -15.66 -26.90
C PRO A 954 -21.19 -14.87 -28.21
N VAL A 955 -21.11 -13.54 -28.15
CA VAL A 955 -21.14 -12.69 -29.37
C VAL A 955 -19.87 -12.92 -30.21
N LEU A 956 -18.69 -13.04 -29.59
CA LEU A 956 -17.45 -13.37 -30.28
C LEU A 956 -17.57 -14.76 -30.96
N ILE A 957 -18.02 -15.78 -30.23
CA ILE A 957 -18.20 -17.15 -30.77
C ILE A 957 -19.14 -17.17 -31.99
N VAL A 958 -20.28 -16.48 -31.91
CA VAL A 958 -21.21 -16.37 -33.03
C VAL A 958 -20.58 -15.65 -34.21
N GLY A 959 -19.85 -14.56 -33.96
CA GLY A 959 -19.11 -13.82 -34.99
C GLY A 959 -18.07 -14.70 -35.68
N ASP A 960 -17.30 -15.46 -34.91
CA ASP A 960 -16.31 -16.40 -35.43
C ASP A 960 -16.94 -17.49 -36.31
N ILE A 961 -18.05 -18.07 -35.85
CA ILE A 961 -18.79 -19.08 -36.62
C ILE A 961 -19.27 -18.49 -37.97
N LEU A 962 -19.78 -17.27 -37.97
CA LEU A 962 -20.26 -16.60 -39.19
C LEU A 962 -19.11 -16.28 -40.15
N ILE A 963 -17.95 -15.82 -39.64
CA ILE A 963 -16.79 -15.51 -40.45
C ILE A 963 -16.16 -16.78 -41.04
N VAL A 964 -16.03 -17.85 -40.24
CA VAL A 964 -15.52 -19.13 -40.70
C VAL A 964 -16.48 -19.77 -41.72
N GLY A 965 -17.79 -19.68 -41.49
CA GLY A 965 -18.83 -20.11 -42.47
C GLY A 965 -18.75 -19.34 -43.78
N GLY A 966 -18.56 -18.02 -43.71
CA GLY A 966 -18.31 -17.17 -44.86
C GLY A 966 -17.03 -17.53 -45.64
N ALA A 967 -15.96 -17.81 -44.91
CA ALA A 967 -14.70 -18.26 -45.49
C ALA A 967 -14.83 -19.62 -46.18
N ALA A 968 -15.53 -20.57 -45.56
CA ALA A 968 -15.86 -21.86 -46.17
C ALA A 968 -16.68 -21.69 -47.47
N THR A 969 -17.66 -20.80 -47.48
CA THR A 969 -18.47 -20.46 -48.66
C THR A 969 -17.60 -19.91 -49.79
N LEU A 970 -16.66 -19.00 -49.47
CA LEU A 970 -15.69 -18.45 -50.43
C LEU A 970 -14.80 -19.55 -51.05
N VAL A 971 -14.41 -20.54 -50.25
CA VAL A 971 -13.65 -21.71 -50.75
C VAL A 971 -14.48 -22.52 -51.73
N VAL A 972 -15.74 -22.86 -51.37
CA VAL A 972 -16.66 -23.59 -52.24
C VAL A 972 -16.88 -22.84 -53.54
N PHE A 973 -17.18 -21.52 -53.50
CA PHE A 973 -17.31 -20.71 -54.69
C PHE A 973 -16.02 -20.66 -55.52
N GLY A 974 -14.87 -20.63 -54.89
CA GLY A 974 -13.56 -20.69 -55.52
C GLY A 974 -13.34 -22.00 -56.30
N ILE A 975 -13.75 -23.13 -55.71
CA ILE A 975 -13.70 -24.47 -56.36
C ILE A 975 -14.65 -24.52 -57.54
N LEU A 976 -15.92 -24.18 -57.35
CA LEU A 976 -16.94 -24.16 -58.39
C LEU A 976 -16.55 -23.27 -59.57
N ARG A 977 -15.93 -22.13 -59.31
CA ARG A 977 -15.46 -21.21 -60.36
C ARG A 977 -14.26 -21.79 -61.09
N LYS A 978 -13.40 -22.55 -60.43
CA LYS A 978 -12.25 -23.22 -61.00
C LYS A 978 -12.68 -24.39 -61.89
N ASP A 979 -13.72 -25.13 -61.44
CA ASP A 979 -14.31 -26.24 -62.23
C ASP A 979 -15.07 -25.72 -63.44
N LYS A 980 -15.85 -24.62 -63.31
CA LYS A 980 -16.46 -23.96 -64.51
C LYS A 980 -15.43 -23.46 -65.52
N LYS A 981 -14.29 -22.89 -65.01
CA LYS A 981 -13.20 -22.49 -65.91
C LYS A 981 -12.49 -23.67 -66.56
N LYS A 982 -12.32 -24.79 -65.86
CA LYS A 982 -11.80 -26.02 -66.43
C LYS A 982 -12.75 -26.63 -67.49
N ALA A 983 -14.10 -26.63 -67.22
CA ALA A 983 -15.07 -27.10 -68.17
C ALA A 983 -15.10 -26.19 -69.42
N ALA A 984 -15.12 -24.88 -69.27
CA ALA A 984 -15.07 -23.93 -70.40
C ALA A 984 -13.75 -24.01 -71.20
N ALA A 985 -12.60 -24.33 -70.54
CA ALA A 985 -11.33 -24.56 -71.24
C ALA A 985 -11.32 -25.91 -71.93
N ALA A 986 -12.00 -26.93 -71.41
CA ALA A 986 -12.19 -28.21 -72.10
C ALA A 986 -13.09 -28.08 -73.35
N GLU A 987 -14.23 -27.37 -73.23
CA GLU A 987 -15.10 -27.04 -74.36
C GLU A 987 -14.38 -26.18 -75.45
N ALA A 988 -13.53 -25.25 -75.02
CA ALA A 988 -12.72 -24.45 -75.96
C ALA A 988 -11.62 -25.29 -76.64
N SER A 989 -11.09 -26.33 -75.97
CA SER A 989 -10.12 -27.25 -76.60
C SER A 989 -10.82 -28.24 -77.55
N GLU A 990 -12.00 -28.76 -77.18
CA GLU A 990 -12.81 -29.58 -78.10
C GLU A 990 -13.27 -28.80 -79.33
N SER A 991 -13.69 -27.54 -79.21
CA SER A 991 -14.02 -26.68 -80.36
C SER A 991 -12.82 -26.28 -81.22
N ALA A 992 -11.63 -26.21 -80.64
CA ALA A 992 -10.36 -25.99 -81.37
C ALA A 992 -9.87 -27.24 -82.09
N GLU A 993 -10.16 -28.45 -81.58
CA GLU A 993 -9.88 -29.72 -82.26
C GLU A 993 -10.92 -29.98 -83.43
N ALA A 994 -12.19 -29.62 -83.19
CA ALA A 994 -13.23 -29.76 -84.22
C ALA A 994 -12.96 -28.78 -85.42
N ASN A 995 -12.35 -27.66 -85.23
CA ASN A 995 -11.95 -26.73 -86.30
C ASN A 995 -10.65 -27.11 -87.05
N LYS A 996 -9.94 -28.12 -86.59
CA LYS A 996 -8.70 -28.65 -87.26
C LYS A 996 -9.06 -29.74 -88.26
N ASP A 997 -10.21 -30.36 -88.22
CA ASP A 997 -10.60 -31.44 -89.11
C ASP A 997 -11.36 -30.94 -90.41
N GLU A 998 -11.51 -29.61 -90.63
CA GLU A 998 -12.21 -29.05 -91.79
C GLU A 998 -11.32 -28.32 -92.81
N GLU A 999 -9.97 -28.49 -92.73
CA GLU A 999 -9.11 -28.08 -93.82
C GLU A 999 -8.40 -29.27 -94.44
N THR A 1000 -9.01 -29.92 -95.44
CA THR A 1000 -8.33 -30.74 -96.50
C THR A 1000 -8.38 -30.08 -97.87
N PRO A 1001 -7.39 -30.27 -98.66
CA PRO A 1001 -7.09 -29.41 -99.76
C PRO A 1001 -7.58 -29.99 -101.08
N ASP A 1002 -7.81 -29.17 -102.03
CA ASP A 1002 -7.71 -29.55 -103.49
C ASP A 1002 -6.98 -28.41 -104.18
N ALA A 1003 -5.88 -28.72 -104.69
CA ALA A 1003 -5.37 -29.32 -105.88
C ALA A 1003 -5.24 -28.33 -107.04
N GLU A 1004 -3.96 -28.34 -107.53
CA GLU A 1004 -3.55 -28.21 -108.98
C GLU A 1004 -3.99 -26.93 -109.73
N ALA A 1005 -3.04 -26.14 -110.05
CA ALA A 1005 -2.35 -26.01 -111.40
C ALA A 1005 -1.44 -24.78 -111.33
#